data_191de0615eec01bffe0b36950db7b64d
#
_entry.id   191de0615eec01bffe0b36950db7b64d
#
_cell.length_a   1.000
_cell.length_b   1.000
_cell.length_c   1.000
_cell.angle_alpha   90.00
_cell.angle_beta   90.00
_cell.angle_gamma   90.00
#
_symmetry.space_group_name_H-M   'P 1'
#
loop_
_entity.id
_entity.type
_entity.pdbx_description
1 polymer ?
#
loop_
_entity_poly.entity_id
_entity_poly.type
_entity_poly.pdbx_seq_one_letter_code
_entity_poly.pdbx_strand_id
1 'polypeptide(L)'
;MMKYKPQTREELQKLVQDENIYLGDIDTSLITDMSGLFSLIKREDFSGIEDWNVSNVIDMSFLFIECNIFNEDISNWNVSNVQTMRGMFEFCNSFNQNINDWNISNVKDTAFMFKSCRNFNQPLDKWDTSNIEYMNGMFKGCTNFNQNINDWNTSKVKDMSLMFRGCIDFNQPLDKWDTSNVISATGMFMNCRNFNQNINNWNVSKLEYANNMFEECWNFNQSLDKWNTSSVISTASMFKHCINFNQNINNWNVSKLEYANSMFEDCYSFNQPLDKLDTSNLKYISNMFKFCYEFNQPLNTWNTSQIIEMDYVFDKAKKFNQPLDNWDTSNVVSMQCLFYDAESFNQLLGTWKVNKVENMIGMLFRSGFQYYDSLEDWNIESLEYLGDWSDVISKNIDKLSLKWILYLYAFDNEHKIIIKKIEENIKEIYKIASEIKNKKVQSAKRKLENIYFNDLKEFLNYQLFDTIEQYEESINKKLSRKDEKKVSYIENCNVLIKDKSREADTRVIKYIYLKYLELKRDIYHLIEIDSIINLLDRESFLTFAKNIYIETYKEAAVVVYSLYGGDEALREIYKKEKDSNFFLIILSSVKTTEYSIKLLYDIYSKTKKSELREEAFNLLNKISKEIGLDINDLELKFTSNFGFDTKGEKIINDDYKLILNSDYSVNVFDIKNNKVLKAVSKNFDDNIKEEIKYIKNEIPKVIKKLSIKLTKSLMYEKNIIMLSLRRYLLIIL
;
A
#
# COMPACT_ATOMS: atom_id res chain seq x y z
N MET A 1 -45.23 -19.51 42.44
CA MET A 1 -45.14 -20.86 41.88
C MET A 1 -44.64 -20.71 40.47
N MET A 2 -43.50 -21.26 40.17
CA MET A 2 -42.88 -21.16 38.83
C MET A 2 -43.86 -21.72 37.79
N LYS A 3 -44.04 -21.02 36.67
CA LYS A 3 -45.06 -21.35 35.65
C LYS A 3 -44.51 -22.26 34.56
N TYR A 4 -43.19 -22.24 34.35
CA TYR A 4 -42.53 -22.97 33.26
C TYR A 4 -41.42 -23.86 33.82
N LYS A 5 -41.31 -25.09 33.30
CA LYS A 5 -40.27 -26.06 33.74
C LYS A 5 -39.64 -26.74 32.52
N PRO A 6 -38.73 -26.05 31.81
CA PRO A 6 -38.05 -26.60 30.64
C PRO A 6 -37.20 -27.81 31.03
N GLN A 7 -37.17 -28.82 30.14
CA GLN A 7 -36.40 -30.03 30.31
C GLN A 7 -35.07 -30.01 29.55
N THR A 8 -35.01 -29.13 28.53
CA THR A 8 -33.84 -29.01 27.66
C THR A 8 -33.44 -27.55 27.46
N ARG A 9 -32.21 -27.35 27.00
CA ARG A 9 -31.70 -26.02 26.64
C ARG A 9 -32.59 -25.34 25.57
N GLU A 10 -33.04 -26.11 24.56
CA GLU A 10 -33.86 -25.58 23.46
C GLU A 10 -35.25 -25.14 23.95
N GLU A 11 -35.82 -25.83 24.93
CA GLU A 11 -37.07 -25.41 25.58
C GLU A 11 -36.87 -24.12 26.38
N LEU A 12 -35.79 -24.05 27.17
CA LEU A 12 -35.43 -22.85 27.91
C LEU A 12 -35.16 -21.66 26.95
N GLN A 13 -34.46 -21.90 25.87
CA GLN A 13 -34.16 -20.86 24.87
C GLN A 13 -35.41 -20.23 24.25
N LYS A 14 -36.45 -21.05 23.98
CA LYS A 14 -37.73 -20.52 23.50
C LYS A 14 -38.43 -19.63 24.53
N LEU A 15 -38.34 -19.97 25.83
CA LEU A 15 -38.93 -19.16 26.90
C LEU A 15 -38.20 -17.82 27.06
N VAL A 16 -36.87 -17.80 27.02
CA VAL A 16 -36.07 -16.57 27.18
C VAL A 16 -36.12 -15.66 25.95
N GLN A 17 -36.48 -16.18 24.79
CA GLN A 17 -36.70 -15.41 23.57
C GLN A 17 -38.01 -14.60 23.60
N ASP A 18 -39.00 -15.03 24.36
CA ASP A 18 -40.24 -14.29 24.55
C ASP A 18 -40.07 -13.23 25.64
N GLU A 19 -39.97 -11.95 25.24
CA GLU A 19 -39.77 -10.82 26.15
C GLU A 19 -40.93 -10.62 27.17
N ASN A 20 -42.12 -11.20 26.91
CA ASN A 20 -43.26 -11.12 27.81
C ASN A 20 -43.16 -12.11 28.96
N ILE A 21 -42.24 -13.09 28.90
CA ILE A 21 -42.05 -14.05 29.97
C ILE A 21 -41.09 -13.46 31.02
N TYR A 22 -41.61 -13.32 32.27
CA TYR A 22 -40.77 -12.93 33.40
C TYR A 22 -39.82 -14.10 33.74
N LEU A 23 -38.50 -13.87 33.82
CA LEU A 23 -37.50 -14.92 33.96
C LEU A 23 -37.64 -15.66 35.30
N GLY A 24 -38.08 -15.01 36.37
CA GLY A 24 -38.36 -15.62 37.67
C GLY A 24 -39.54 -16.62 37.71
N ASP A 25 -40.34 -16.68 36.64
CA ASP A 25 -41.39 -17.72 36.50
C ASP A 25 -40.85 -19.07 35.94
N ILE A 26 -39.56 -19.15 35.61
CA ILE A 26 -38.95 -20.31 34.96
C ILE A 26 -38.17 -21.18 35.99
N ASP A 27 -38.56 -22.43 36.17
CA ASP A 27 -37.81 -23.43 36.97
C ASP A 27 -36.67 -24.01 36.12
N THR A 28 -35.43 -23.58 36.36
CA THR A 28 -34.24 -23.99 35.62
C THR A 28 -33.55 -25.20 36.24
N SER A 29 -34.11 -25.82 37.30
CA SER A 29 -33.46 -26.86 38.10
C SER A 29 -33.07 -28.13 37.33
N LEU A 30 -33.61 -28.38 36.14
CA LEU A 30 -33.29 -29.53 35.30
C LEU A 30 -32.27 -29.24 34.20
N ILE A 31 -31.89 -28.00 34.06
CA ILE A 31 -31.00 -27.58 32.97
C ILE A 31 -29.54 -27.82 33.35
N THR A 32 -28.81 -28.46 32.44
CA THR A 32 -27.37 -28.75 32.58
C THR A 32 -26.50 -27.97 31.58
N ASP A 33 -27.09 -27.44 30.52
CA ASP A 33 -26.44 -26.65 29.48
C ASP A 33 -27.17 -25.32 29.27
N MET A 34 -26.48 -24.23 29.53
CA MET A 34 -26.97 -22.85 29.28
C MET A 34 -26.14 -22.12 28.24
N SER A 35 -25.35 -22.86 27.43
CA SER A 35 -24.44 -22.27 26.46
C SER A 35 -25.18 -21.40 25.44
N GLY A 36 -24.73 -20.13 25.27
CA GLY A 36 -25.28 -19.17 24.32
C GLY A 36 -26.77 -18.87 24.47
N LEU A 37 -27.36 -19.09 25.67
CA LEU A 37 -28.81 -19.03 25.89
C LEU A 37 -29.38 -17.65 25.47
N PHE A 38 -28.70 -16.54 25.78
CA PHE A 38 -29.15 -15.19 25.47
C PHE A 38 -28.44 -14.62 24.22
N SER A 39 -27.68 -15.45 23.51
CA SER A 39 -27.00 -15.01 22.28
C SER A 39 -28.00 -14.56 21.21
N LEU A 40 -27.75 -13.39 20.59
CA LEU A 40 -28.58 -12.84 19.52
C LEU A 40 -30.05 -12.51 19.92
N ILE A 41 -30.37 -12.48 21.22
CA ILE A 41 -31.70 -12.11 21.71
C ILE A 41 -31.73 -10.60 22.00
N LYS A 42 -32.85 -9.93 21.64
CA LYS A 42 -33.04 -8.50 21.87
C LYS A 42 -33.59 -8.16 23.25
N ARG A 43 -33.60 -9.11 24.17
CA ARG A 43 -34.16 -8.93 25.52
C ARG A 43 -33.42 -7.82 26.26
N GLU A 44 -34.19 -6.86 26.82
CA GLU A 44 -33.66 -5.73 27.60
C GLU A 44 -33.93 -5.89 29.10
N ASP A 45 -34.93 -6.68 29.49
CA ASP A 45 -35.29 -6.97 30.88
C ASP A 45 -34.84 -8.38 31.29
N PHE A 46 -33.85 -8.46 32.17
CA PHE A 46 -33.32 -9.69 32.72
C PHE A 46 -33.80 -9.96 34.15
N SER A 47 -34.73 -9.19 34.68
CA SER A 47 -35.24 -9.33 36.05
C SER A 47 -35.82 -10.72 36.28
N GLY A 48 -35.58 -11.27 37.49
CA GLY A 48 -35.98 -12.60 37.88
C GLY A 48 -34.94 -13.70 37.56
N ILE A 49 -33.85 -13.35 36.84
CA ILE A 49 -32.75 -14.30 36.55
C ILE A 49 -31.95 -14.61 37.81
N GLU A 50 -31.94 -13.71 38.80
CA GLU A 50 -31.32 -13.88 40.10
C GLU A 50 -31.88 -15.09 40.87
N ASP A 51 -33.13 -15.46 40.61
CA ASP A 51 -33.80 -16.60 41.24
C ASP A 51 -33.55 -17.94 40.56
N TRP A 52 -32.79 -17.97 39.47
CA TRP A 52 -32.55 -19.21 38.73
C TRP A 52 -31.75 -20.23 39.54
N ASN A 53 -32.20 -21.48 39.55
CA ASN A 53 -31.43 -22.59 40.07
C ASN A 53 -30.47 -23.13 39.00
N VAL A 54 -29.19 -22.75 39.10
CA VAL A 54 -28.13 -23.17 38.16
C VAL A 54 -27.25 -24.28 38.72
N SER A 55 -27.63 -24.90 39.83
CA SER A 55 -26.80 -25.89 40.56
C SER A 55 -26.45 -27.14 39.75
N ASN A 56 -27.22 -27.49 38.71
CA ASN A 56 -26.98 -28.60 37.81
C ASN A 56 -26.27 -28.23 36.51
N VAL A 57 -26.00 -26.93 36.29
CA VAL A 57 -25.40 -26.47 35.05
C VAL A 57 -23.92 -26.83 34.99
N ILE A 58 -23.51 -27.39 33.85
CA ILE A 58 -22.13 -27.79 33.53
C ILE A 58 -21.49 -26.82 32.54
N ASP A 59 -22.26 -26.30 31.57
CA ASP A 59 -21.79 -25.41 30.53
C ASP A 59 -22.54 -24.06 30.55
N MET A 60 -21.79 -22.97 30.80
CA MET A 60 -22.25 -21.60 30.75
C MET A 60 -21.55 -20.79 29.64
N SER A 61 -20.96 -21.48 28.64
CA SER A 61 -20.20 -20.81 27.58
C SER A 61 -21.10 -19.85 26.81
N PHE A 62 -20.65 -18.60 26.67
CA PHE A 62 -21.36 -17.56 25.90
C PHE A 62 -22.79 -17.25 26.41
N LEU A 63 -23.12 -17.56 27.64
CA LEU A 63 -24.49 -17.44 28.19
C LEU A 63 -25.09 -16.07 27.94
N PHE A 64 -24.35 -14.99 28.23
CA PHE A 64 -24.76 -13.59 28.08
C PHE A 64 -23.99 -12.84 26.97
N ILE A 65 -23.41 -13.56 26.00
CA ILE A 65 -22.64 -12.90 24.95
C ILE A 65 -23.45 -11.77 24.29
N GLU A 66 -22.83 -10.58 24.16
CA GLU A 66 -23.43 -9.36 23.57
C GLU A 66 -24.63 -8.78 24.33
N CYS A 67 -24.93 -9.24 25.55
CA CYS A 67 -25.93 -8.62 26.41
C CYS A 67 -25.38 -7.32 27.05
N ASN A 68 -25.24 -6.27 26.23
CA ASN A 68 -24.56 -5.04 26.60
C ASN A 68 -25.06 -4.35 27.86
N ILE A 69 -26.36 -4.48 28.19
CA ILE A 69 -27.01 -3.84 29.33
C ILE A 69 -27.13 -4.75 30.55
N PHE A 70 -26.79 -6.05 30.39
CA PHE A 70 -26.91 -7.03 31.48
C PHE A 70 -26.07 -6.62 32.68
N ASN A 71 -26.71 -6.49 33.84
CA ASN A 71 -26.05 -6.19 35.12
C ASN A 71 -26.88 -6.64 36.33
N GLU A 72 -27.62 -7.78 36.22
CA GLU A 72 -28.39 -8.33 37.35
C GLU A 72 -27.47 -8.98 38.38
N ASP A 73 -27.94 -8.96 39.65
CA ASP A 73 -27.18 -9.57 40.75
C ASP A 73 -27.33 -11.10 40.76
N ILE A 74 -26.34 -11.77 40.24
CA ILE A 74 -26.25 -13.26 40.17
C ILE A 74 -25.24 -13.81 41.19
N SER A 75 -24.90 -13.05 42.21
CA SER A 75 -23.94 -13.44 43.24
C SER A 75 -24.33 -14.73 43.97
N ASN A 76 -25.63 -15.00 44.11
CA ASN A 76 -26.19 -16.17 44.80
C ASN A 76 -26.21 -17.45 43.93
N TRP A 77 -25.83 -17.40 42.67
CA TRP A 77 -25.81 -18.57 41.81
C TRP A 77 -24.85 -19.67 42.33
N ASN A 78 -25.33 -20.90 42.46
CA ASN A 78 -24.48 -22.04 42.78
C ASN A 78 -23.86 -22.58 41.48
N VAL A 79 -22.63 -22.15 41.16
CA VAL A 79 -21.90 -22.55 39.95
C VAL A 79 -20.90 -23.70 40.20
N SER A 80 -21.01 -24.41 41.33
CA SER A 80 -20.01 -25.39 41.74
C SER A 80 -19.87 -26.62 40.81
N ASN A 81 -20.83 -26.89 39.92
CA ASN A 81 -20.78 -27.96 38.94
C ASN A 81 -20.31 -27.48 37.55
N VAL A 82 -20.15 -26.17 37.35
CA VAL A 82 -19.78 -25.60 36.04
C VAL A 82 -18.34 -25.98 35.69
N GLN A 83 -18.12 -26.45 34.47
CA GLN A 83 -16.81 -26.82 33.93
C GLN A 83 -16.30 -25.82 32.91
N THR A 84 -17.16 -25.05 32.23
CA THR A 84 -16.77 -24.00 31.29
C THR A 84 -17.63 -22.75 31.40
N MET A 85 -16.95 -21.62 31.44
CA MET A 85 -17.52 -20.26 31.43
C MET A 85 -16.95 -19.44 30.28
N ARG A 86 -16.54 -20.14 29.22
CA ARG A 86 -15.93 -19.50 28.05
C ARG A 86 -16.84 -18.41 27.48
N GLY A 87 -16.36 -17.15 27.37
CA GLY A 87 -17.10 -16.03 26.81
C GLY A 87 -18.43 -15.72 27.52
N MET A 88 -18.64 -16.15 28.75
CA MET A 88 -19.93 -16.07 29.46
C MET A 88 -20.51 -14.65 29.44
N PHE A 89 -19.69 -13.62 29.65
CA PHE A 89 -20.06 -12.20 29.64
C PHE A 89 -19.43 -11.43 28.50
N GLU A 90 -18.98 -12.11 27.44
CA GLU A 90 -18.32 -11.44 26.33
C GLU A 90 -19.20 -10.31 25.76
N PHE A 91 -18.68 -9.06 25.69
CA PHE A 91 -19.37 -7.82 25.31
C PHE A 91 -20.50 -7.36 26.25
N CYS A 92 -20.57 -7.83 27.49
CA CYS A 92 -21.48 -7.29 28.51
C CYS A 92 -20.90 -5.99 29.09
N ASN A 93 -20.99 -4.87 28.36
CA ASN A 93 -20.35 -3.60 28.76
C ASN A 93 -20.78 -3.07 30.12
N SER A 94 -22.04 -3.31 30.53
CA SER A 94 -22.60 -2.83 31.80
C SER A 94 -22.32 -3.76 32.98
N PHE A 95 -21.89 -5.00 32.73
CA PHE A 95 -21.72 -5.99 33.79
C PHE A 95 -20.62 -5.57 34.77
N ASN A 96 -21.00 -5.43 36.05
CA ASN A 96 -20.09 -5.10 37.15
C ASN A 96 -20.62 -5.64 38.49
N GLN A 97 -21.20 -6.84 38.52
CA GLN A 97 -21.70 -7.45 39.74
C GLN A 97 -20.60 -8.24 40.46
N ASN A 98 -20.70 -8.30 41.79
CA ASN A 98 -19.75 -9.01 42.62
C ASN A 98 -20.03 -10.53 42.59
N ILE A 99 -19.13 -11.27 41.96
CA ILE A 99 -19.18 -12.73 41.85
C ILE A 99 -18.00 -13.40 42.55
N ASN A 100 -17.37 -12.72 43.49
CA ASN A 100 -16.18 -13.19 44.16
C ASN A 100 -16.40 -14.47 44.99
N ASP A 101 -17.64 -14.71 45.45
CA ASP A 101 -17.99 -15.89 46.26
C ASP A 101 -18.42 -17.13 45.44
N TRP A 102 -18.36 -17.05 44.11
CA TRP A 102 -18.62 -18.17 43.24
C TRP A 102 -17.58 -19.29 43.45
N ASN A 103 -18.04 -20.52 43.67
CA ASN A 103 -17.18 -21.69 43.70
C ASN A 103 -16.89 -22.16 42.26
N ILE A 104 -15.74 -21.76 41.73
CA ILE A 104 -15.31 -22.13 40.36
C ILE A 104 -14.28 -23.26 40.34
N SER A 105 -14.12 -24.01 41.43
CA SER A 105 -13.08 -25.06 41.57
C SER A 105 -13.16 -26.17 40.51
N ASN A 106 -14.29 -26.35 39.83
CA ASN A 106 -14.45 -27.30 38.74
C ASN A 106 -14.28 -26.69 37.33
N VAL A 107 -14.11 -25.36 37.23
CA VAL A 107 -14.01 -24.69 35.96
C VAL A 107 -12.62 -24.91 35.34
N LYS A 108 -12.60 -25.31 34.07
CA LYS A 108 -11.38 -25.54 33.28
C LYS A 108 -11.15 -24.44 32.22
N ASP A 109 -12.23 -23.82 31.74
CA ASP A 109 -12.16 -22.83 30.64
C ASP A 109 -12.90 -21.54 31.00
N THR A 110 -12.12 -20.48 31.15
CA THR A 110 -12.58 -19.09 31.34
C THR A 110 -12.14 -18.17 30.21
N ALA A 111 -11.71 -18.77 29.07
CA ALA A 111 -11.26 -17.98 27.93
C ALA A 111 -12.33 -16.98 27.49
N PHE A 112 -11.95 -15.73 27.30
CA PHE A 112 -12.81 -14.62 26.89
C PHE A 112 -13.98 -14.29 27.83
N MET A 113 -14.02 -14.84 29.05
CA MET A 113 -15.18 -14.74 29.95
C MET A 113 -15.70 -13.32 30.12
N PHE A 114 -14.83 -12.33 30.32
CA PHE A 114 -15.17 -10.91 30.47
C PHE A 114 -14.72 -10.06 29.29
N LYS A 115 -14.43 -10.66 28.13
CA LYS A 115 -13.94 -9.89 26.98
C LYS A 115 -14.87 -8.72 26.68
N SER A 116 -14.31 -7.50 26.63
CA SER A 116 -15.02 -6.25 26.41
C SER A 116 -16.09 -5.87 27.45
N CYS A 117 -16.02 -6.42 28.66
CA CYS A 117 -16.77 -5.92 29.80
C CYS A 117 -16.10 -4.65 30.34
N ARG A 118 -16.30 -3.52 29.70
CA ARG A 118 -15.52 -2.30 29.96
C ARG A 118 -15.64 -1.79 31.40
N ASN A 119 -16.81 -1.96 32.02
CA ASN A 119 -17.09 -1.47 33.39
C ASN A 119 -16.70 -2.49 34.47
N PHE A 120 -16.36 -3.73 34.10
CA PHE A 120 -16.09 -4.77 35.08
C PHE A 120 -14.81 -4.46 35.86
N ASN A 121 -14.97 -4.31 37.19
CA ASN A 121 -13.88 -4.08 38.13
C ASN A 121 -14.20 -4.62 39.52
N GLN A 122 -14.78 -5.81 39.64
CA GLN A 122 -15.08 -6.46 40.90
C GLN A 122 -13.97 -7.40 41.34
N PRO A 123 -13.79 -7.62 42.67
CA PRO A 123 -12.77 -8.55 43.17
C PRO A 123 -13.04 -9.99 42.72
N LEU A 124 -11.97 -10.73 42.51
CA LEU A 124 -11.95 -12.13 42.14
C LEU A 124 -10.88 -12.94 42.93
N ASP A 125 -10.45 -12.39 44.06
CA ASP A 125 -9.36 -12.89 44.86
C ASP A 125 -9.69 -14.19 45.60
N LYS A 126 -10.98 -14.54 45.78
CA LYS A 126 -11.44 -15.80 46.41
C LYS A 126 -11.56 -16.95 45.44
N TRP A 127 -11.39 -16.76 44.17
CA TRP A 127 -11.56 -17.79 43.14
C TRP A 127 -10.46 -18.88 43.25
N ASP A 128 -10.86 -20.14 43.32
CA ASP A 128 -9.94 -21.29 43.17
C ASP A 128 -9.73 -21.55 41.67
N THR A 129 -8.59 -21.09 41.16
CA THR A 129 -8.22 -21.20 39.74
C THR A 129 -7.36 -22.46 39.43
N SER A 130 -7.18 -23.36 40.39
CA SER A 130 -6.24 -24.48 40.30
C SER A 130 -6.56 -25.50 39.20
N ASN A 131 -7.79 -25.52 38.67
CA ASN A 131 -8.20 -26.39 37.58
C ASN A 131 -8.30 -25.67 36.23
N ILE A 132 -8.08 -24.35 36.14
CA ILE A 132 -8.18 -23.62 34.90
C ILE A 132 -7.00 -23.96 33.98
N GLU A 133 -7.32 -24.38 32.77
CA GLU A 133 -6.37 -24.68 31.70
C GLU A 133 -6.37 -23.60 30.62
N TYR A 134 -7.52 -22.91 30.39
CA TYR A 134 -7.74 -21.92 29.36
C TYR A 134 -8.24 -20.59 29.95
N MET A 135 -7.43 -19.53 29.89
CA MET A 135 -7.79 -18.17 30.32
C MET A 135 -7.37 -17.09 29.33
N ASN A 136 -7.07 -17.51 28.07
CA ASN A 136 -6.69 -16.56 27.03
C ASN A 136 -7.81 -15.55 26.76
N GLY A 137 -7.44 -14.27 26.68
CA GLY A 137 -8.36 -13.15 26.45
C GLY A 137 -9.41 -12.92 27.53
N MET A 138 -9.27 -13.50 28.74
CA MET A 138 -10.30 -13.46 29.79
C MET A 138 -10.77 -12.04 30.10
N PHE A 139 -9.86 -11.08 30.22
CA PHE A 139 -10.17 -9.66 30.49
C PHE A 139 -9.91 -8.75 29.28
N LYS A 140 -9.78 -9.32 28.08
CA LYS A 140 -9.50 -8.51 26.87
C LYS A 140 -10.51 -7.37 26.72
N GLY A 141 -10.03 -6.11 26.75
CA GLY A 141 -10.86 -4.91 26.59
C GLY A 141 -11.66 -4.51 27.82
N CYS A 142 -11.36 -5.08 29.01
CA CYS A 142 -11.89 -4.61 30.27
C CYS A 142 -11.12 -3.37 30.73
N THR A 143 -11.44 -2.21 30.16
CA THR A 143 -10.65 -0.98 30.32
C THR A 143 -10.44 -0.55 31.79
N ASN A 144 -11.44 -0.77 32.63
CA ASN A 144 -11.43 -0.35 34.04
C ASN A 144 -10.92 -1.44 35.00
N PHE A 145 -10.64 -2.67 34.51
CA PHE A 145 -10.24 -3.75 35.39
C PHE A 145 -8.87 -3.51 36.00
N ASN A 146 -8.83 -3.46 37.32
CA ASN A 146 -7.59 -3.29 38.12
C ASN A 146 -7.68 -3.96 39.48
N GLN A 147 -8.20 -5.19 39.56
CA GLN A 147 -8.32 -5.95 40.80
C GLN A 147 -7.12 -6.87 41.03
N ASN A 148 -6.81 -7.09 42.30
CA ASN A 148 -5.72 -7.97 42.70
C ASN A 148 -6.09 -9.45 42.48
N ILE A 149 -5.35 -10.11 41.62
CA ILE A 149 -5.49 -11.52 41.28
C ILE A 149 -4.15 -12.28 41.44
N ASN A 150 -3.24 -11.74 42.24
CA ASN A 150 -1.89 -12.26 42.39
C ASN A 150 -1.85 -13.68 43.01
N ASP A 151 -2.86 -14.02 43.79
CA ASP A 151 -2.92 -15.34 44.47
C ASP A 151 -3.57 -16.45 43.61
N TRP A 152 -3.94 -16.18 42.36
CA TRP A 152 -4.44 -17.19 41.44
C TRP A 152 -3.41 -18.27 41.14
N ASN A 153 -3.84 -19.53 41.15
CA ASN A 153 -3.02 -20.66 40.73
C ASN A 153 -3.07 -20.78 39.19
N THR A 154 -1.97 -20.48 38.53
CA THR A 154 -1.85 -20.51 37.06
C THR A 154 -1.03 -21.70 36.53
N SER A 155 -0.70 -22.67 37.40
CA SER A 155 0.23 -23.76 37.09
C SER A 155 -0.20 -24.70 35.96
N LYS A 156 -1.50 -24.76 35.61
CA LYS A 156 -2.00 -25.55 34.48
C LYS A 156 -2.11 -24.80 33.17
N VAL A 157 -1.98 -23.46 33.20
CA VAL A 157 -2.20 -22.61 32.04
C VAL A 157 -1.05 -22.71 31.06
N LYS A 158 -1.36 -22.93 29.77
CA LYS A 158 -0.40 -23.01 28.68
C LYS A 158 -0.46 -21.78 27.74
N ASP A 159 -1.61 -21.14 27.68
CA ASP A 159 -1.85 -19.99 26.81
C ASP A 159 -2.47 -18.83 27.60
N MET A 160 -1.69 -17.74 27.74
CA MET A 160 -2.11 -16.47 28.36
C MET A 160 -2.31 -15.37 27.33
N SER A 161 -2.44 -15.72 26.04
CA SER A 161 -2.56 -14.77 24.98
C SER A 161 -3.75 -13.83 25.18
N LEU A 162 -3.52 -12.53 24.94
CA LEU A 162 -4.53 -11.47 24.99
C LEU A 162 -5.22 -11.28 26.34
N MET A 163 -4.74 -11.91 27.43
CA MET A 163 -5.49 -11.98 28.70
C MET A 163 -5.90 -10.61 29.23
N PHE A 164 -5.01 -9.63 29.22
CA PHE A 164 -5.27 -8.24 29.64
C PHE A 164 -5.26 -7.25 28.48
N ARG A 165 -5.31 -7.71 27.23
CA ARG A 165 -5.24 -6.80 26.10
C ARG A 165 -6.27 -5.68 26.22
N GLY A 166 -5.80 -4.40 26.29
CA GLY A 166 -6.67 -3.23 26.40
C GLY A 166 -7.24 -2.98 27.79
N CYS A 167 -6.69 -3.61 28.84
CA CYS A 167 -6.98 -3.26 30.22
C CYS A 167 -6.12 -2.05 30.59
N ILE A 168 -6.57 -0.85 30.21
CA ILE A 168 -5.79 0.39 30.28
C ILE A 168 -5.32 0.67 31.70
N ASP A 169 -6.20 0.44 32.70
CA ASP A 169 -5.96 0.77 34.10
C ASP A 169 -5.23 -0.34 34.87
N PHE A 170 -5.06 -1.53 34.26
CA PHE A 170 -4.50 -2.69 34.96
C PHE A 170 -3.02 -2.45 35.34
N ASN A 171 -2.75 -2.48 36.64
CA ASN A 171 -1.40 -2.36 37.20
C ASN A 171 -1.27 -3.09 38.54
N GLN A 172 -1.82 -4.32 38.67
CA GLN A 172 -1.71 -5.12 39.88
C GLN A 172 -0.54 -6.10 39.80
N PRO A 173 0.04 -6.50 40.94
CA PRO A 173 1.13 -7.45 40.97
C PRO A 173 0.69 -8.82 40.43
N LEU A 174 1.64 -9.52 39.78
CA LEU A 174 1.48 -10.86 39.24
C LEU A 174 2.72 -11.73 39.54
N ASP A 175 3.50 -11.36 40.54
CA ASP A 175 4.78 -11.97 40.86
C ASP A 175 4.67 -13.39 41.47
N LYS A 176 3.46 -13.80 41.94
CA LYS A 176 3.19 -15.15 42.45
C LYS A 176 2.70 -16.13 41.38
N TRP A 177 2.44 -15.68 40.18
CA TRP A 177 1.93 -16.55 39.11
C TRP A 177 2.96 -17.59 38.69
N ASP A 178 2.54 -18.87 38.62
CA ASP A 178 3.34 -19.91 38.00
C ASP A 178 3.16 -19.93 36.50
N THR A 179 4.19 -19.47 35.80
CA THR A 179 4.22 -19.37 34.30
C THR A 179 5.02 -20.52 33.66
N SER A 180 5.43 -21.53 34.46
CA SER A 180 6.33 -22.61 34.02
C SER A 180 5.80 -23.48 32.87
N ASN A 181 4.50 -23.48 32.64
CA ASN A 181 3.86 -24.21 31.55
C ASN A 181 3.39 -23.33 30.37
N VAL A 182 3.58 -22.01 30.46
CA VAL A 182 3.12 -21.08 29.44
C VAL A 182 3.99 -21.19 28.19
N ILE A 183 3.33 -21.42 27.06
CA ILE A 183 3.93 -21.51 25.72
C ILE A 183 3.70 -20.21 24.94
N SER A 184 2.52 -19.58 25.12
CA SER A 184 2.17 -18.33 24.44
C SER A 184 1.69 -17.25 25.42
N ALA A 185 2.28 -16.07 25.31
CA ALA A 185 1.86 -14.84 25.98
C ALA A 185 1.58 -13.72 24.93
N THR A 186 1.20 -14.11 23.71
CA THR A 186 0.96 -13.19 22.60
C THR A 186 -0.06 -12.12 22.97
N GLY A 187 0.35 -10.85 22.93
CA GLY A 187 -0.48 -9.69 23.24
C GLY A 187 -1.07 -9.67 24.66
N MET A 188 -0.44 -10.38 25.61
CA MET A 188 -0.98 -10.54 26.97
C MET A 188 -1.30 -9.21 27.64
N PHE A 189 -0.41 -8.22 27.56
CA PHE A 189 -0.58 -6.88 28.12
C PHE A 189 -0.72 -5.81 27.02
N MET A 190 -0.98 -6.18 25.78
CA MET A 190 -1.09 -5.23 24.69
C MET A 190 -2.08 -4.10 25.02
N ASN A 191 -1.62 -2.83 24.92
CA ASN A 191 -2.38 -1.63 25.28
C ASN A 191 -2.79 -1.55 26.78
N CYS A 192 -1.99 -2.14 27.68
CA CYS A 192 -2.08 -1.91 29.12
C CYS A 192 -1.18 -0.75 29.50
N ARG A 193 -1.61 0.49 29.18
CA ARG A 193 -0.77 1.69 29.24
C ARG A 193 -0.17 1.96 30.62
N ASN A 194 -0.87 1.58 31.69
CA ASN A 194 -0.44 1.81 33.07
C ASN A 194 0.37 0.65 33.65
N PHE A 195 0.44 -0.51 32.97
CA PHE A 195 1.13 -1.68 33.48
C PHE A 195 2.64 -1.44 33.64
N ASN A 196 3.12 -1.60 34.89
CA ASN A 196 4.55 -1.49 35.22
C ASN A 196 4.90 -2.33 36.44
N GLN A 197 4.38 -3.55 36.56
CA GLN A 197 4.65 -4.46 37.68
C GLN A 197 5.84 -5.36 37.41
N ASN A 198 6.52 -5.72 38.49
CA ASN A 198 7.70 -6.60 38.44
C ASN A 198 7.27 -8.04 38.18
N ILE A 199 7.65 -8.56 37.02
CA ILE A 199 7.41 -9.96 36.60
C ILE A 199 8.74 -10.68 36.30
N ASN A 200 9.85 -10.16 36.80
CA ASN A 200 11.18 -10.71 36.54
C ASN A 200 11.39 -12.13 37.08
N ASN A 201 10.55 -12.58 38.03
CA ASN A 201 10.61 -13.93 38.61
C ASN A 201 9.79 -14.97 37.80
N TRP A 202 9.09 -14.57 36.76
CA TRP A 202 8.34 -15.52 35.93
C TRP A 202 9.26 -16.56 35.30
N ASN A 203 8.84 -17.82 35.34
CA ASN A 203 9.51 -18.90 34.62
C ASN A 203 9.03 -18.95 33.19
N VAL A 204 9.78 -18.36 32.25
CA VAL A 204 9.44 -18.33 30.83
C VAL A 204 10.22 -19.36 30.00
N SER A 205 10.73 -20.42 30.62
CA SER A 205 11.58 -21.42 29.95
C SER A 205 10.88 -22.22 28.83
N LYS A 206 9.54 -22.27 28.83
CA LYS A 206 8.75 -22.88 27.76
C LYS A 206 8.08 -21.87 26.82
N LEU A 207 8.25 -20.58 27.08
CA LEU A 207 7.64 -19.54 26.25
C LEU A 207 8.27 -19.55 24.85
N GLU A 208 7.42 -19.77 23.83
CA GLU A 208 7.80 -19.74 22.42
C GLU A 208 7.36 -18.43 21.75
N TYR A 209 6.18 -17.92 22.12
CA TYR A 209 5.56 -16.77 21.46
C TYR A 209 5.28 -15.65 22.44
N ALA A 210 6.04 -14.55 22.31
CA ALA A 210 5.89 -13.31 23.07
C ALA A 210 5.51 -12.11 22.19
N ASN A 211 4.88 -12.37 21.03
CA ASN A 211 4.52 -11.32 20.08
C ASN A 211 3.58 -10.30 20.74
N ASN A 212 3.83 -9.00 20.54
CA ASN A 212 2.99 -7.92 21.03
C ASN A 212 2.77 -7.94 22.55
N MET A 213 3.57 -8.72 23.33
CA MET A 213 3.26 -8.98 24.75
C MET A 213 3.09 -7.71 25.57
N PHE A 214 3.92 -6.69 25.33
CA PHE A 214 3.87 -5.38 25.99
C PHE A 214 3.58 -4.25 24.98
N GLU A 215 3.12 -4.53 23.78
CA GLU A 215 2.84 -3.47 22.80
C GLU A 215 1.90 -2.42 23.40
N GLU A 216 2.24 -1.12 23.23
CA GLU A 216 1.53 0.02 23.82
C GLU A 216 1.48 0.03 25.38
N CYS A 217 2.38 -0.68 26.07
CA CYS A 217 2.57 -0.53 27.51
C CYS A 217 3.49 0.67 27.80
N TRP A 218 2.96 1.87 27.71
CA TRP A 218 3.75 3.12 27.74
C TRP A 218 4.61 3.28 28.98
N ASN A 219 4.13 2.80 30.13
CA ASN A 219 4.81 2.95 31.42
C ASN A 219 5.73 1.77 31.76
N PHE A 220 5.69 0.69 30.96
CA PHE A 220 6.45 -0.52 31.27
C PHE A 220 7.95 -0.29 31.16
N ASN A 221 8.66 -0.44 32.28
CA ASN A 221 10.11 -0.32 32.36
C ASN A 221 10.69 -1.19 33.50
N GLN A 222 10.18 -2.43 33.67
CA GLN A 222 10.69 -3.37 34.67
C GLN A 222 11.77 -4.27 34.09
N SER A 223 12.74 -4.68 34.94
CA SER A 223 13.75 -5.65 34.52
C SER A 223 13.17 -6.99 34.13
N LEU A 224 13.77 -7.59 33.12
CA LEU A 224 13.47 -8.93 32.61
C LEU A 224 14.76 -9.78 32.50
N ASP A 225 15.81 -9.40 33.22
CA ASP A 225 17.16 -9.98 33.15
C ASP A 225 17.25 -11.43 33.64
N LYS A 226 16.27 -11.91 34.44
CA LYS A 226 16.19 -13.30 34.92
C LYS A 226 15.43 -14.24 33.98
N TRP A 227 14.82 -13.74 32.94
CA TRP A 227 14.04 -14.56 32.02
C TRP A 227 14.91 -15.56 31.26
N ASN A 228 14.56 -16.86 31.34
CA ASN A 228 15.15 -17.88 30.47
C ASN A 228 14.41 -17.92 29.14
N THR A 229 14.95 -17.24 28.15
CA THR A 229 14.33 -17.06 26.84
C THR A 229 14.74 -18.13 25.80
N SER A 230 15.37 -19.24 26.25
CA SER A 230 15.97 -20.25 25.36
C SER A 230 14.97 -21.00 24.44
N SER A 231 13.67 -20.89 24.70
CA SER A 231 12.62 -21.47 23.85
C SER A 231 11.95 -20.45 22.92
N VAL A 232 12.24 -19.15 23.10
CA VAL A 232 11.53 -18.10 22.37
C VAL A 232 11.89 -18.11 20.88
N ILE A 233 10.86 -18.21 20.07
CA ILE A 233 10.93 -18.22 18.60
C ILE A 233 10.54 -16.85 18.03
N SER A 234 9.61 -16.13 18.67
CA SER A 234 9.13 -14.85 18.19
C SER A 234 8.91 -13.83 19.31
N THR A 235 9.47 -12.65 19.11
CA THR A 235 9.29 -11.44 19.93
C THR A 235 8.76 -10.28 19.07
N ALA A 236 8.13 -10.57 17.93
CA ALA A 236 7.65 -9.53 17.03
C ALA A 236 6.75 -8.52 17.77
N SER A 237 7.06 -7.24 17.66
CA SER A 237 6.37 -6.12 18.31
C SER A 237 6.30 -6.21 19.85
N MET A 238 7.17 -7.00 20.49
CA MET A 238 7.05 -7.29 21.95
C MET A 238 7.02 -6.03 22.80
N PHE A 239 7.86 -5.03 22.51
CA PHE A 239 7.92 -3.76 23.21
C PHE A 239 7.49 -2.56 22.34
N LYS A 240 6.83 -2.82 21.20
CA LYS A 240 6.40 -1.75 20.31
C LYS A 240 5.59 -0.69 21.07
N HIS A 241 5.92 0.61 20.88
CA HIS A 241 5.34 1.74 21.60
C HIS A 241 5.51 1.69 23.14
N CYS A 242 6.47 0.92 23.66
CA CYS A 242 6.88 1.04 25.07
C CYS A 242 7.83 2.22 25.23
N ILE A 243 7.29 3.44 25.23
CA ILE A 243 8.05 4.70 25.14
C ILE A 243 9.10 4.89 26.23
N ASN A 244 8.87 4.32 27.42
CA ASN A 244 9.76 4.42 28.58
C ASN A 244 10.68 3.20 28.76
N PHE A 245 10.53 2.14 27.95
CA PHE A 245 11.30 0.91 28.11
C PHE A 245 12.78 1.14 27.81
N ASN A 246 13.64 0.88 28.82
CA ASN A 246 15.09 0.98 28.71
C ASN A 246 15.79 -0.03 29.64
N GLN A 247 15.34 -1.29 29.67
CA GLN A 247 15.92 -2.32 30.52
C GLN A 247 16.89 -3.21 29.75
N ASN A 248 17.92 -3.67 30.45
CA ASN A 248 18.94 -4.52 29.86
C ASN A 248 18.45 -5.97 29.67
N ILE A 249 18.48 -6.42 28.43
CA ILE A 249 18.13 -7.80 28.03
C ILE A 249 19.30 -8.53 27.35
N ASN A 250 20.51 -8.00 27.48
CA ASN A 250 21.69 -8.52 26.79
C ASN A 250 22.12 -9.94 27.25
N ASN A 251 21.52 -10.44 28.32
CA ASN A 251 21.73 -11.82 28.82
C ASN A 251 20.69 -12.82 28.32
N TRP A 252 19.72 -12.39 27.52
CA TRP A 252 18.72 -13.32 26.97
C TRP A 252 19.39 -14.34 26.05
N ASN A 253 18.97 -15.59 26.16
CA ASN A 253 19.32 -16.61 25.18
C ASN A 253 18.31 -16.57 24.04
N VAL A 254 18.69 -15.97 22.91
CA VAL A 254 17.83 -15.82 21.72
C VAL A 254 18.27 -16.73 20.57
N SER A 255 18.97 -17.81 20.87
CA SER A 255 19.49 -18.75 19.86
C SER A 255 18.42 -19.44 19.00
N LYS A 256 17.15 -19.41 19.39
CA LYS A 256 16.02 -19.91 18.59
C LYS A 256 15.17 -18.80 17.96
N LEU A 257 15.50 -17.54 18.24
CA LEU A 257 14.70 -16.41 17.78
C LEU A 257 14.79 -16.25 16.25
N GLU A 258 13.65 -16.29 15.58
CA GLU A 258 13.54 -16.07 14.14
C GLU A 258 12.88 -14.73 13.80
N TYR A 259 11.92 -14.28 14.62
CA TYR A 259 11.06 -13.13 14.33
C TYR A 259 11.22 -12.05 15.42
N ALA A 260 11.83 -10.91 15.08
CA ALA A 260 11.99 -9.74 15.94
C ALA A 260 11.53 -8.44 15.27
N ASN A 261 10.65 -8.55 14.26
CA ASN A 261 10.09 -7.38 13.58
C ASN A 261 9.46 -6.42 14.58
N SER A 262 9.72 -5.12 14.46
CA SER A 262 9.16 -4.08 15.29
C SER A 262 9.38 -4.27 16.81
N MET A 263 10.34 -5.10 17.24
CA MET A 263 10.49 -5.47 18.66
C MET A 263 10.62 -4.24 19.57
N PHE A 264 11.33 -3.21 19.13
CA PHE A 264 11.53 -1.95 19.85
C PHE A 264 10.99 -0.73 19.08
N GLU A 265 10.14 -0.92 18.07
CA GLU A 265 9.54 0.19 17.31
C GLU A 265 8.88 1.18 18.27
N ASP A 266 9.18 2.50 18.12
CA ASP A 266 8.70 3.56 19.01
C ASP A 266 9.12 3.44 20.50
N CYS A 267 10.18 2.69 20.81
CA CYS A 267 10.82 2.72 22.13
C CYS A 267 11.79 3.91 22.22
N TYR A 268 11.25 5.11 22.39
CA TYR A 268 12.01 6.37 22.30
C TYR A 268 13.22 6.43 23.24
N SER A 269 13.12 5.83 24.43
CA SER A 269 14.15 5.84 25.46
C SER A 269 15.14 4.68 25.38
N PHE A 270 14.89 3.67 24.53
CA PHE A 270 15.68 2.45 24.52
C PHE A 270 17.10 2.69 24.01
N ASN A 271 18.09 2.38 24.85
CA ASN A 271 19.51 2.47 24.54
C ASN A 271 20.35 1.46 25.35
N GLN A 272 19.91 0.20 25.44
CA GLN A 272 20.64 -0.85 26.14
C GLN A 272 21.46 -1.71 25.19
N PRO A 273 22.59 -2.27 25.65
CA PRO A 273 23.44 -3.13 24.81
C PRO A 273 22.70 -4.41 24.38
N LEU A 274 23.00 -4.89 23.17
CA LEU A 274 22.48 -6.11 22.57
C LEU A 274 23.60 -6.94 21.93
N ASP A 275 24.85 -6.64 22.22
CA ASP A 275 26.05 -7.19 21.59
C ASP A 275 26.36 -8.65 21.97
N LYS A 276 25.71 -9.20 23.02
CA LYS A 276 25.89 -10.59 23.45
C LYS A 276 24.82 -11.54 22.95
N LEU A 277 23.80 -11.04 22.26
CA LEU A 277 22.71 -11.86 21.76
C LEU A 277 23.18 -12.78 20.63
N ASP A 278 22.85 -14.08 20.70
CA ASP A 278 23.07 -15.03 19.62
C ASP A 278 21.98 -14.88 18.56
N THR A 279 22.27 -14.16 17.48
CA THR A 279 21.35 -13.84 16.40
C THR A 279 21.45 -14.82 15.21
N SER A 280 22.04 -16.00 15.42
CA SER A 280 22.34 -16.95 14.32
C SER A 280 21.11 -17.49 13.56
N ASN A 281 19.93 -17.50 14.18
CA ASN A 281 18.68 -17.92 13.58
C ASN A 281 17.73 -16.76 13.21
N LEU A 282 18.14 -15.53 13.46
CA LEU A 282 17.31 -14.34 13.23
C LEU A 282 17.13 -14.08 11.72
N LYS A 283 15.88 -14.02 11.27
CA LYS A 283 15.51 -13.87 9.85
C LYS A 283 14.80 -12.55 9.54
N TYR A 284 13.99 -12.07 10.47
CA TYR A 284 13.11 -10.93 10.25
C TYR A 284 13.31 -9.88 11.33
N ILE A 285 13.78 -8.69 10.94
CA ILE A 285 14.08 -7.56 11.85
C ILE A 285 13.47 -6.24 11.37
N SER A 286 12.58 -6.27 10.36
CA SER A 286 11.98 -5.05 9.82
C SER A 286 11.38 -4.18 10.93
N ASN A 287 11.59 -2.86 10.89
CA ASN A 287 11.19 -1.86 11.89
C ASN A 287 11.76 -2.06 13.30
N MET A 288 12.78 -2.90 13.52
CA MET A 288 13.18 -3.30 14.88
C MET A 288 13.55 -2.14 15.80
N PHE A 289 14.25 -1.13 15.29
CA PHE A 289 14.66 0.09 16.02
C PHE A 289 14.05 1.36 15.41
N LYS A 290 12.98 1.23 14.65
CA LYS A 290 12.29 2.37 14.06
C LYS A 290 11.80 3.30 15.14
N PHE A 291 12.07 4.63 15.00
CA PHE A 291 11.81 5.68 15.99
C PHE A 291 12.50 5.48 17.37
N CYS A 292 13.50 4.61 17.49
CA CYS A 292 14.34 4.53 18.69
C CYS A 292 15.33 5.70 18.71
N TYR A 293 14.86 6.88 19.11
CA TYR A 293 15.63 8.13 18.98
C TYR A 293 16.96 8.13 19.76
N GLU A 294 17.01 7.43 20.91
CA GLU A 294 18.17 7.38 21.80
C GLU A 294 19.12 6.22 21.48
N PHE A 295 18.70 5.24 20.65
CA PHE A 295 19.46 4.02 20.42
C PHE A 295 20.76 4.28 19.66
N ASN A 296 21.88 3.92 20.30
CA ASN A 296 23.22 4.01 19.72
C ASN A 296 24.17 2.93 20.29
N GLN A 297 23.72 1.67 20.39
CA GLN A 297 24.53 0.57 20.92
C GLN A 297 25.14 -0.26 19.79
N PRO A 298 26.32 -0.87 20.02
CA PRO A 298 27.00 -1.68 19.00
C PRO A 298 26.20 -2.93 18.65
N LEU A 299 26.10 -3.20 17.34
CA LEU A 299 25.43 -4.39 16.78
C LEU A 299 26.37 -5.18 15.84
N ASN A 300 27.63 -4.82 15.76
CA ASN A 300 28.58 -5.39 14.79
C ASN A 300 28.98 -6.85 15.12
N THR A 301 28.57 -7.37 16.28
CA THR A 301 28.71 -8.78 16.68
C THR A 301 27.58 -9.69 16.22
N TRP A 302 26.48 -9.11 15.70
CA TRP A 302 25.33 -9.88 15.27
C TRP A 302 25.67 -10.76 14.05
N ASN A 303 25.24 -12.01 14.07
CA ASN A 303 25.20 -12.86 12.89
C ASN A 303 23.94 -12.53 12.09
N THR A 304 24.12 -11.88 10.95
CA THR A 304 23.03 -11.43 10.08
C THR A 304 22.84 -12.30 8.83
N SER A 305 23.58 -13.42 8.74
CA SER A 305 23.60 -14.27 7.54
C SER A 305 22.26 -14.92 7.17
N GLN A 306 21.31 -14.99 8.09
CA GLN A 306 19.97 -15.52 7.82
C GLN A 306 18.93 -14.43 7.57
N ILE A 307 19.28 -13.15 7.71
CA ILE A 307 18.34 -12.05 7.56
C ILE A 307 17.95 -11.88 6.09
N ILE A 308 16.65 -11.76 5.84
CA ILE A 308 16.05 -11.65 4.51
C ILE A 308 15.56 -10.23 4.24
N GLU A 309 15.04 -9.55 5.28
CA GLU A 309 14.48 -8.20 5.18
C GLU A 309 15.01 -7.30 6.29
N MET A 310 15.45 -6.11 5.90
CA MET A 310 15.96 -5.07 6.80
C MET A 310 15.20 -3.74 6.65
N ASP A 311 13.92 -3.81 6.23
CA ASP A 311 13.13 -2.62 5.97
C ASP A 311 12.91 -1.80 7.24
N TYR A 312 13.19 -0.49 7.17
CA TYR A 312 12.95 0.47 8.26
C TYR A 312 13.67 0.18 9.58
N VAL A 313 14.71 -0.67 9.61
CA VAL A 313 15.34 -1.10 10.89
C VAL A 313 15.80 0.08 11.72
N PHE A 314 16.43 1.08 11.13
CA PHE A 314 16.92 2.28 11.79
C PHE A 314 16.19 3.56 11.30
N ASP A 315 14.99 3.42 10.73
CA ASP A 315 14.18 4.57 10.33
C ASP A 315 13.98 5.50 11.53
N LYS A 316 14.46 6.75 11.39
CA LYS A 316 14.44 7.78 12.44
C LYS A 316 15.15 7.42 13.77
N ALA A 317 16.05 6.45 13.76
CA ALA A 317 16.96 6.22 14.87
C ALA A 317 18.03 7.33 14.89
N LYS A 318 17.67 8.51 15.37
CA LYS A 318 18.41 9.77 15.19
C LYS A 318 19.84 9.76 15.70
N LYS A 319 20.09 9.05 16.80
CA LYS A 319 21.44 8.97 17.41
C LYS A 319 22.27 7.80 16.93
N PHE A 320 21.67 6.86 16.18
CA PHE A 320 22.37 5.66 15.77
C PHE A 320 23.53 5.97 14.82
N ASN A 321 24.74 5.60 15.23
CA ASN A 321 25.97 5.78 14.45
C ASN A 321 27.03 4.71 14.80
N GLN A 322 26.63 3.44 14.89
CA GLN A 322 27.55 2.34 15.18
C GLN A 322 27.95 1.63 13.89
N PRO A 323 29.20 1.08 13.82
CA PRO A 323 29.65 0.32 12.66
C PRO A 323 28.81 -0.95 12.44
N LEU A 324 28.59 -1.28 11.17
CA LEU A 324 27.84 -2.45 10.71
C LEU A 324 28.62 -3.20 9.61
N ASP A 325 29.91 -3.00 9.52
CA ASP A 325 30.78 -3.54 8.48
C ASP A 325 30.94 -5.07 8.54
N ASN A 326 30.67 -5.70 9.68
CA ASN A 326 30.63 -7.16 9.84
C ASN A 326 29.29 -7.82 9.48
N TRP A 327 28.23 -7.03 9.17
CA TRP A 327 26.96 -7.59 8.81
C TRP A 327 27.03 -8.33 7.46
N ASP A 328 26.63 -9.61 7.45
CA ASP A 328 26.46 -10.36 6.21
C ASP A 328 25.07 -10.06 5.62
N THR A 329 25.05 -9.31 4.54
CA THR A 329 23.81 -8.90 3.84
C THR A 329 23.53 -9.75 2.60
N SER A 330 24.25 -10.87 2.41
CA SER A 330 24.20 -11.68 1.18
C SER A 330 22.85 -12.36 0.90
N ASN A 331 21.97 -12.47 1.89
CA ASN A 331 20.63 -13.00 1.76
C ASN A 331 19.52 -11.95 1.76
N VAL A 332 19.87 -10.67 1.98
CA VAL A 332 18.90 -9.58 2.07
C VAL A 332 18.32 -9.26 0.70
N VAL A 333 17.00 -9.16 0.63
CA VAL A 333 16.22 -8.85 -0.57
C VAL A 333 15.69 -7.41 -0.52
N SER A 334 15.39 -6.88 0.67
CA SER A 334 14.89 -5.52 0.83
C SER A 334 15.60 -4.77 1.95
N MET A 335 15.94 -3.51 1.68
CA MET A 335 16.55 -2.53 2.58
C MET A 335 15.78 -1.20 2.53
N GLN A 336 14.46 -1.25 2.28
CA GLN A 336 13.63 -0.06 2.17
C GLN A 336 13.74 0.78 3.43
N CYS A 337 14.01 2.09 3.28
CA CYS A 337 14.10 3.06 4.37
C CYS A 337 14.97 2.64 5.56
N LEU A 338 16.00 1.80 5.33
CA LEU A 338 16.83 1.22 6.40
C LEU A 338 17.41 2.28 7.32
N PHE A 339 17.90 3.40 6.79
CA PHE A 339 18.46 4.54 7.53
C PHE A 339 17.71 5.85 7.24
N TYR A 340 16.43 5.76 6.89
CA TYR A 340 15.61 6.94 6.59
C TYR A 340 15.58 7.86 7.82
N ASP A 341 15.93 9.16 7.63
CA ASP A 341 15.98 10.16 8.73
C ASP A 341 16.90 9.77 9.92
N ALA A 342 17.86 8.86 9.74
CA ALA A 342 18.89 8.50 10.73
C ALA A 342 20.01 9.55 10.69
N GLU A 343 19.75 10.72 11.26
CA GLU A 343 20.52 11.96 11.10
C GLU A 343 22.01 11.83 11.49
N SER A 344 22.35 10.96 12.44
CA SER A 344 23.72 10.74 12.90
C SER A 344 24.46 9.63 12.16
N PHE A 345 23.75 8.79 11.39
CA PHE A 345 24.36 7.59 10.79
C PHE A 345 25.39 7.95 9.72
N ASN A 346 26.66 7.65 9.97
CA ASN A 346 27.76 7.92 9.06
C ASN A 346 28.87 6.85 9.17
N GLN A 347 28.54 5.58 8.86
CA GLN A 347 29.44 4.44 8.93
C GLN A 347 29.64 3.81 7.55
N LEU A 348 30.79 3.16 7.34
CA LEU A 348 31.13 2.50 6.07
C LEU A 348 30.19 1.31 5.81
N LEU A 349 29.69 1.21 4.56
CA LEU A 349 28.82 0.14 4.09
C LEU A 349 29.43 -0.65 2.91
N GLY A 350 30.65 -0.33 2.52
CA GLY A 350 31.29 -0.93 1.32
C GLY A 350 31.47 -2.46 1.37
N THR A 351 31.52 -3.04 2.59
CA THR A 351 31.67 -4.50 2.79
C THR A 351 30.38 -5.28 2.52
N TRP A 352 29.22 -4.60 2.42
CA TRP A 352 27.93 -5.24 2.29
C TRP A 352 27.76 -5.90 0.91
N LYS A 353 27.20 -7.12 0.92
CA LYS A 353 26.88 -7.89 -0.28
C LYS A 353 25.43 -7.67 -0.66
N VAL A 354 25.15 -6.83 -1.65
CA VAL A 354 23.81 -6.42 -2.04
C VAL A 354 23.32 -7.05 -3.33
N ASN A 355 23.93 -8.13 -3.77
CA ASN A 355 23.65 -8.78 -5.04
C ASN A 355 22.26 -9.45 -5.16
N LYS A 356 21.54 -9.61 -4.04
CA LYS A 356 20.15 -10.08 -4.03
C LYS A 356 19.14 -8.95 -3.72
N VAL A 357 19.61 -7.77 -3.40
CA VAL A 357 18.73 -6.68 -3.00
C VAL A 357 17.96 -6.17 -4.21
N GLU A 358 16.65 -6.22 -4.10
CA GLU A 358 15.69 -5.76 -5.12
C GLU A 358 15.11 -4.38 -4.77
N ASN A 359 15.05 -4.02 -3.47
CA ASN A 359 14.43 -2.78 -3.01
C ASN A 359 15.36 -1.98 -2.09
N MET A 360 15.69 -0.74 -2.50
CA MET A 360 16.46 0.26 -1.74
C MET A 360 15.73 1.62 -1.63
N ILE A 361 14.40 1.63 -1.75
CA ILE A 361 13.62 2.87 -1.67
C ILE A 361 13.95 3.62 -0.38
N GLY A 362 14.41 4.87 -0.51
CA GLY A 362 14.65 5.75 0.63
C GLY A 362 15.71 5.27 1.63
N MET A 363 16.56 4.30 1.27
CA MET A 363 17.50 3.66 2.20
C MET A 363 18.36 4.64 2.99
N LEU A 364 18.85 5.69 2.34
CA LEU A 364 19.74 6.71 2.93
C LEU A 364 19.10 8.10 2.96
N PHE A 365 17.79 8.21 2.74
CA PHE A 365 17.11 9.50 2.68
C PHE A 365 17.22 10.25 4.00
N ARG A 366 17.72 11.50 3.95
CA ARG A 366 17.97 12.36 5.11
C ARG A 366 18.85 11.73 6.21
N SER A 367 19.61 10.70 5.89
CA SER A 367 20.61 10.17 6.81
C SER A 367 21.84 11.08 6.88
N GLY A 368 22.69 10.87 7.91
CA GLY A 368 23.97 11.53 8.01
C GLY A 368 25.08 10.96 7.10
N PHE A 369 24.77 9.94 6.29
CA PHE A 369 25.74 9.19 5.51
C PHE A 369 26.48 10.04 4.49
N GLN A 370 27.81 9.87 4.40
CA GLN A 370 28.67 10.65 3.50
C GLN A 370 29.69 9.82 2.71
N TYR A 371 29.81 8.52 2.95
CA TYR A 371 30.77 7.62 2.31
C TYR A 371 30.23 6.97 1.04
N TYR A 372 29.63 7.77 0.13
CA TYR A 372 29.00 7.29 -1.11
C TYR A 372 29.97 6.61 -2.06
N ASP A 373 31.26 7.00 -2.05
CA ASP A 373 32.33 6.35 -2.79
C ASP A 373 32.56 4.88 -2.34
N SER A 374 32.30 4.57 -1.08
CA SER A 374 32.38 3.20 -0.58
C SER A 374 31.33 2.23 -1.18
N LEU A 375 30.30 2.77 -1.84
CA LEU A 375 29.22 1.98 -2.46
C LEU A 375 29.55 1.55 -3.90
N GLU A 376 30.72 1.92 -4.44
CA GLU A 376 31.09 1.66 -5.83
C GLU A 376 31.14 0.16 -6.15
N ASP A 377 31.64 -0.64 -5.22
CA ASP A 377 31.80 -2.09 -5.38
C ASP A 377 30.48 -2.87 -5.21
N TRP A 378 29.38 -2.20 -4.84
CA TRP A 378 28.10 -2.87 -4.70
C TRP A 378 27.59 -3.43 -6.03
N ASN A 379 27.32 -4.75 -6.06
CA ASN A 379 26.62 -5.34 -7.17
C ASN A 379 25.11 -5.19 -7.00
N ILE A 380 24.53 -4.23 -7.75
CA ILE A 380 23.11 -3.86 -7.68
C ILE A 380 22.33 -4.30 -8.93
N GLU A 381 22.78 -5.36 -9.60
CA GLU A 381 22.09 -5.88 -10.81
C GLU A 381 20.66 -6.37 -10.55
N SER A 382 20.36 -6.85 -9.35
CA SER A 382 19.02 -7.30 -8.95
C SER A 382 18.05 -6.17 -8.62
N LEU A 383 18.51 -4.92 -8.56
CA LEU A 383 17.70 -3.79 -8.09
C LEU A 383 16.49 -3.55 -9.00
N GLU A 384 15.31 -3.55 -8.41
CA GLU A 384 14.02 -3.27 -9.07
C GLU A 384 13.37 -1.96 -8.59
N TYR A 385 13.66 -1.56 -7.33
CA TYR A 385 13.08 -0.38 -6.69
C TYR A 385 14.17 0.44 -6.01
N LEU A 386 14.39 1.68 -6.47
CA LEU A 386 15.37 2.60 -5.89
C LEU A 386 14.67 3.78 -5.15
N GLY A 387 13.56 4.25 -5.67
CA GLY A 387 12.75 5.31 -5.08
C GLY A 387 13.38 6.70 -5.13
N ASP A 388 12.98 7.56 -4.20
CA ASP A 388 13.43 8.96 -4.15
C ASP A 388 14.80 9.08 -3.47
N TRP A 389 15.79 9.51 -4.24
CA TRP A 389 17.15 9.85 -3.79
C TRP A 389 17.43 11.34 -3.93
N SER A 390 16.42 12.19 -4.06
CA SER A 390 16.56 13.62 -4.32
C SER A 390 17.45 14.34 -3.29
N ASP A 391 17.36 13.97 -2.02
CA ASP A 391 18.22 14.52 -0.95
C ASP A 391 19.70 14.15 -1.15
N VAL A 392 19.96 12.90 -1.51
CA VAL A 392 21.33 12.42 -1.81
C VAL A 392 21.88 13.11 -3.06
N ILE A 393 21.07 13.19 -4.12
CA ILE A 393 21.43 13.83 -5.37
C ILE A 393 21.75 15.33 -5.16
N SER A 394 20.90 16.04 -4.44
CA SER A 394 21.06 17.48 -4.23
C SER A 394 22.32 17.84 -3.42
N LYS A 395 22.73 16.98 -2.50
CA LYS A 395 23.83 17.25 -1.55
C LYS A 395 25.14 16.55 -1.90
N ASN A 396 25.08 15.38 -2.57
CA ASN A 396 26.21 14.47 -2.66
C ASN A 396 26.44 13.89 -4.07
N ILE A 397 25.85 14.45 -5.13
CA ILE A 397 25.96 13.94 -6.52
C ILE A 397 27.41 13.74 -6.97
N ASP A 398 28.30 14.65 -6.55
CA ASP A 398 29.72 14.62 -6.92
C ASP A 398 30.53 13.52 -6.23
N LYS A 399 29.97 12.89 -5.20
CA LYS A 399 30.56 11.74 -4.50
C LYS A 399 30.07 10.40 -5.03
N LEU A 400 29.08 10.41 -5.92
CA LEU A 400 28.55 9.19 -6.53
C LEU A 400 29.37 8.79 -7.75
N SER A 401 29.66 7.49 -7.91
CA SER A 401 30.27 6.97 -9.11
C SER A 401 29.37 7.08 -10.33
N LEU A 402 29.92 7.05 -11.54
CA LEU A 402 29.13 7.06 -12.78
C LEU A 402 28.17 5.88 -12.90
N LYS A 403 28.49 4.75 -12.28
CA LYS A 403 27.60 3.60 -12.14
C LYS A 403 26.34 3.97 -11.36
N TRP A 404 26.46 4.64 -10.22
CA TRP A 404 25.31 5.11 -9.45
C TRP A 404 24.51 6.20 -10.18
N ILE A 405 25.19 7.13 -10.85
CA ILE A 405 24.52 8.14 -11.70
C ILE A 405 23.66 7.45 -12.77
N LEU A 406 24.17 6.41 -13.40
CA LEU A 406 23.44 5.62 -14.39
C LEU A 406 22.23 4.91 -13.80
N TYR A 407 22.35 4.29 -12.62
CA TYR A 407 21.20 3.68 -11.95
C TYR A 407 20.16 4.71 -11.55
N LEU A 408 20.56 5.84 -10.97
CA LEU A 408 19.64 6.93 -10.65
C LEU A 408 18.90 7.41 -11.90
N TYR A 409 19.59 7.58 -13.03
CA TYR A 409 18.97 7.93 -14.32
C TYR A 409 18.00 6.83 -14.80
N ALA A 410 18.34 5.57 -14.60
CA ALA A 410 17.50 4.44 -15.03
C ALA A 410 16.17 4.36 -14.26
N PHE A 411 16.12 4.87 -13.02
CA PHE A 411 14.92 4.90 -12.18
C PHE A 411 14.20 6.25 -12.18
N ASP A 412 14.94 7.37 -12.35
CA ASP A 412 14.40 8.73 -12.49
C ASP A 412 15.18 9.50 -13.57
N ASN A 413 14.71 9.39 -14.82
CA ASN A 413 15.35 10.01 -15.98
C ASN A 413 14.96 11.48 -16.22
N GLU A 414 14.33 12.14 -15.27
CA GLU A 414 13.85 13.53 -15.39
C GLU A 414 14.60 14.50 -14.48
N HIS A 415 15.38 13.99 -13.53
CA HIS A 415 16.09 14.81 -12.58
C HIS A 415 17.22 15.61 -13.27
N LYS A 416 17.10 16.95 -13.35
CA LYS A 416 17.99 17.84 -14.12
C LYS A 416 19.47 17.68 -13.78
N ILE A 417 19.82 17.48 -12.50
CA ILE A 417 21.22 17.32 -12.07
C ILE A 417 21.80 16.01 -12.58
N ILE A 418 21.01 14.92 -12.55
CA ILE A 418 21.42 13.62 -13.10
C ILE A 418 21.63 13.73 -14.59
N ILE A 419 20.68 14.34 -15.32
CA ILE A 419 20.77 14.54 -16.78
C ILE A 419 22.06 15.30 -17.13
N LYS A 420 22.37 16.37 -16.42
CA LYS A 420 23.61 17.14 -16.64
C LYS A 420 24.87 16.25 -16.46
N LYS A 421 24.91 15.43 -15.40
CA LYS A 421 26.03 14.51 -15.16
C LYS A 421 26.15 13.41 -16.25
N ILE A 422 24.99 12.93 -16.75
CA ILE A 422 24.95 12.01 -17.90
C ILE A 422 25.55 12.70 -19.15
N GLU A 423 25.13 13.92 -19.47
CA GLU A 423 25.64 14.68 -20.62
C GLU A 423 27.16 14.88 -20.56
N GLU A 424 27.66 15.28 -19.40
CA GLU A 424 29.09 15.52 -19.17
C GLU A 424 29.95 14.25 -19.35
N ASN A 425 29.38 13.02 -19.16
CA ASN A 425 30.10 11.75 -19.11
C ASN A 425 29.50 10.69 -20.02
N ILE A 426 28.76 11.07 -21.05
CA ILE A 426 27.89 10.17 -21.84
C ILE A 426 28.62 8.93 -22.40
N LYS A 427 29.84 9.08 -22.92
CA LYS A 427 30.60 7.99 -23.51
C LYS A 427 31.01 6.92 -22.47
N GLU A 428 31.43 7.36 -21.30
CA GLU A 428 31.86 6.47 -20.22
C GLU A 428 30.66 5.79 -19.59
N ILE A 429 29.58 6.52 -19.32
CA ILE A 429 28.31 5.97 -18.84
C ILE A 429 27.75 4.93 -19.81
N TYR A 430 27.83 5.18 -21.12
CA TYR A 430 27.38 4.21 -22.11
C TYR A 430 28.19 2.90 -22.09
N LYS A 431 29.51 2.97 -21.88
CA LYS A 431 30.37 1.79 -21.69
C LYS A 431 29.93 1.00 -20.45
N ILE A 432 29.77 1.68 -19.31
CA ILE A 432 29.29 1.08 -18.07
C ILE A 432 27.92 0.42 -18.27
N ALA A 433 26.98 1.11 -18.95
CA ALA A 433 25.66 0.58 -19.25
C ALA A 433 25.69 -0.69 -20.12
N SER A 434 26.74 -0.84 -20.96
CA SER A 434 26.90 -2.00 -21.83
C SER A 434 27.32 -3.27 -21.08
N GLU A 435 27.92 -3.14 -19.90
CA GLU A 435 28.38 -4.24 -19.06
C GLU A 435 27.30 -4.72 -18.06
N ILE A 436 26.34 -3.85 -17.71
CA ILE A 436 25.30 -4.10 -16.71
C ILE A 436 24.10 -4.80 -17.35
N LYS A 437 23.63 -5.91 -16.74
CA LYS A 437 22.48 -6.69 -17.23
C LYS A 437 21.11 -6.25 -16.68
N ASN A 438 21.09 -5.35 -15.70
CA ASN A 438 19.83 -4.86 -15.10
C ASN A 438 18.89 -4.30 -16.17
N LYS A 439 17.62 -4.72 -16.13
CA LYS A 439 16.59 -4.36 -17.15
C LYS A 439 16.35 -2.86 -17.24
N LYS A 440 16.32 -2.14 -16.10
CA LYS A 440 16.11 -0.68 -16.05
C LYS A 440 17.29 0.04 -16.69
N VAL A 441 18.52 -0.37 -16.38
CA VAL A 441 19.75 0.17 -16.99
C VAL A 441 19.79 -0.11 -18.49
N GLN A 442 19.38 -1.30 -18.95
CA GLN A 442 19.32 -1.60 -20.39
C GLN A 442 18.24 -0.78 -21.12
N SER A 443 17.14 -0.46 -20.44
CA SER A 443 16.15 0.49 -20.96
C SER A 443 16.73 1.89 -21.05
N ALA A 444 17.35 2.37 -19.98
CA ALA A 444 18.03 3.68 -19.95
C ALA A 444 19.09 3.79 -21.04
N LYS A 445 19.93 2.76 -21.24
CA LYS A 445 20.93 2.70 -22.32
C LYS A 445 20.32 2.97 -23.68
N ARG A 446 19.20 2.31 -24.03
CA ARG A 446 18.51 2.55 -25.31
C ARG A 446 17.97 3.98 -25.45
N LYS A 447 17.49 4.58 -24.35
CA LYS A 447 17.08 6.00 -24.34
C LYS A 447 18.28 6.91 -24.59
N LEU A 448 19.43 6.64 -23.96
CA LEU A 448 20.67 7.38 -24.19
C LEU A 448 21.15 7.27 -25.64
N GLU A 449 21.07 6.09 -26.25
CA GLU A 449 21.36 5.88 -27.67
C GLU A 449 20.54 6.79 -28.59
N ASN A 450 19.26 6.97 -28.25
CA ASN A 450 18.38 7.87 -29.01
C ASN A 450 18.69 9.35 -28.80
N ILE A 451 18.88 9.76 -27.53
CA ILE A 451 19.06 11.19 -27.19
C ILE A 451 20.43 11.68 -27.65
N TYR A 452 21.49 10.88 -27.42
CA TYR A 452 22.89 11.25 -27.68
C TYR A 452 23.48 10.50 -28.87
N PHE A 453 22.68 10.26 -29.90
CA PHE A 453 23.08 9.49 -31.07
C PHE A 453 24.39 9.99 -31.68
N ASN A 454 24.56 11.29 -31.87
CA ASN A 454 25.74 11.88 -32.50
C ASN A 454 27.01 11.65 -31.66
N ASP A 455 26.90 11.69 -30.34
CA ASP A 455 28.03 11.50 -29.41
C ASP A 455 28.40 10.02 -29.25
N LEU A 456 27.43 9.12 -29.47
CA LEU A 456 27.56 7.69 -29.29
C LEU A 456 27.68 6.87 -30.59
N LYS A 457 27.60 7.51 -31.75
CA LYS A 457 27.55 6.82 -33.06
C LYS A 457 28.66 5.78 -33.25
N GLU A 458 29.84 5.98 -32.68
CA GLU A 458 30.97 5.05 -32.75
C GLU A 458 30.75 3.76 -31.98
N PHE A 459 29.80 3.73 -31.03
CA PHE A 459 29.45 2.58 -30.20
C PHE A 459 28.18 1.87 -30.66
N LEU A 460 27.41 2.49 -31.60
CA LEU A 460 26.10 1.97 -31.99
C LEU A 460 26.21 0.86 -33.03
N ASN A 461 25.33 -0.12 -32.93
CA ASN A 461 25.28 -1.25 -33.88
C ASN A 461 24.38 -0.94 -35.10
N TYR A 462 23.92 0.29 -35.25
CA TYR A 462 23.11 0.72 -36.37
C TYR A 462 23.60 2.08 -36.91
N GLN A 463 23.22 2.38 -38.13
CA GLN A 463 23.57 3.60 -38.85
C GLN A 463 22.30 4.22 -39.40
N LEU A 464 22.18 5.57 -39.33
CA LEU A 464 21.12 6.30 -40.03
C LEU A 464 21.52 6.50 -41.49
N PHE A 465 20.55 6.36 -42.38
CA PHE A 465 20.73 6.51 -43.81
C PHE A 465 19.79 7.60 -44.35
N ASP A 466 20.19 8.21 -45.46
CA ASP A 466 19.46 9.30 -46.10
C ASP A 466 18.37 8.80 -47.06
N THR A 467 18.45 7.53 -47.49
CA THR A 467 17.52 6.96 -48.47
C THR A 467 16.92 5.63 -47.98
N ILE A 468 15.74 5.31 -48.50
CA ILE A 468 15.05 4.07 -48.14
C ILE A 468 15.78 2.82 -48.70
N GLU A 469 16.41 2.95 -49.86
CA GLU A 469 17.17 1.86 -50.48
C GLU A 469 18.35 1.41 -49.62
N GLN A 470 19.05 2.34 -48.99
CA GLN A 470 20.13 2.06 -48.06
C GLN A 470 19.62 1.30 -46.82
N TYR A 471 18.45 1.69 -46.29
CA TYR A 471 17.80 0.95 -45.22
C TYR A 471 17.36 -0.44 -45.66
N GLU A 472 16.74 -0.60 -46.84
CA GLU A 472 16.35 -1.88 -47.42
C GLU A 472 17.55 -2.83 -47.52
N GLU A 473 18.69 -2.36 -48.05
CA GLU A 473 19.90 -3.15 -48.16
C GLU A 473 20.44 -3.56 -46.78
N SER A 474 20.52 -2.65 -45.85
CA SER A 474 21.04 -2.88 -44.51
C SER A 474 20.15 -3.87 -43.73
N ILE A 475 18.83 -3.69 -43.76
CA ILE A 475 17.86 -4.52 -43.05
C ILE A 475 17.83 -5.93 -43.68
N ASN A 476 17.93 -6.04 -45.00
CA ASN A 476 17.98 -7.33 -45.67
C ASN A 476 19.19 -8.18 -45.27
N LYS A 477 20.31 -7.54 -44.86
CA LYS A 477 21.49 -8.23 -44.31
C LYS A 477 21.32 -8.62 -42.83
N LYS A 478 20.58 -7.84 -42.05
CA LYS A 478 20.47 -7.96 -40.58
C LYS A 478 19.28 -8.80 -40.11
N LEU A 479 18.15 -8.73 -40.79
CA LEU A 479 16.88 -9.35 -40.34
C LEU A 479 16.91 -10.87 -40.60
N SER A 480 16.98 -11.65 -39.52
CA SER A 480 16.97 -13.10 -39.62
C SER A 480 15.59 -13.70 -39.86
N ARG A 481 15.53 -14.91 -40.45
CA ARG A 481 14.27 -15.67 -40.62
C ARG A 481 13.57 -15.94 -39.28
N LYS A 482 14.32 -16.06 -38.18
CA LYS A 482 13.75 -16.22 -36.82
C LYS A 482 13.04 -14.97 -36.35
N ASP A 483 13.60 -13.80 -36.66
CA ASP A 483 13.00 -12.51 -36.27
C ASP A 483 11.78 -12.19 -37.12
N GLU A 484 11.80 -12.49 -38.42
CA GLU A 484 10.63 -12.36 -39.30
C GLU A 484 9.44 -13.18 -38.82
N LYS A 485 9.67 -14.38 -38.24
CA LYS A 485 8.59 -15.20 -37.65
C LYS A 485 7.87 -14.51 -36.49
N LYS A 486 8.54 -13.64 -35.72
CA LYS A 486 7.93 -12.91 -34.61
C LYS A 486 6.87 -11.89 -35.07
N VAL A 487 7.01 -11.41 -36.31
CA VAL A 487 6.14 -10.41 -36.96
C VAL A 487 5.52 -10.98 -38.24
N SER A 488 5.26 -12.29 -38.27
CA SER A 488 4.72 -13.02 -39.43
C SER A 488 3.32 -12.60 -39.83
N TYR A 489 2.60 -11.93 -38.95
CA TYR A 489 1.27 -11.35 -39.25
C TYR A 489 1.33 -10.15 -40.24
N ILE A 490 2.56 -9.68 -40.60
CA ILE A 490 2.77 -8.69 -41.65
C ILE A 490 3.13 -9.45 -42.93
N GLU A 491 2.15 -9.76 -43.76
CA GLU A 491 2.36 -10.56 -44.99
C GLU A 491 2.47 -9.69 -46.25
N ASN A 492 1.53 -8.75 -46.43
CA ASN A 492 1.50 -7.83 -47.58
C ASN A 492 1.50 -6.39 -47.08
N CYS A 493 2.40 -5.58 -47.62
CA CYS A 493 2.59 -4.22 -47.17
C CYS A 493 2.38 -3.26 -48.36
N ASN A 494 1.28 -2.53 -48.35
CA ASN A 494 0.96 -1.49 -49.34
C ASN A 494 1.44 -0.10 -48.89
N VAL A 495 2.59 -0.03 -48.16
CA VAL A 495 3.18 1.23 -47.70
C VAL A 495 4.07 1.77 -48.80
N LEU A 496 3.78 2.98 -49.27
CA LEU A 496 4.57 3.65 -50.32
C LEU A 496 5.80 4.32 -49.72
N ILE A 497 6.86 4.46 -50.51
CA ILE A 497 7.96 5.35 -50.19
C ILE A 497 7.50 6.83 -50.32
N LYS A 498 8.30 7.77 -49.80
CA LYS A 498 7.88 9.18 -49.63
C LYS A 498 7.46 9.89 -50.92
N ASP A 499 8.09 9.58 -52.03
CA ASP A 499 7.75 10.12 -53.36
C ASP A 499 6.59 9.38 -54.07
N LYS A 500 6.02 8.35 -53.45
CA LYS A 500 4.94 7.50 -53.92
C LYS A 500 5.24 6.69 -55.21
N SER A 501 6.53 6.61 -55.59
CA SER A 501 6.93 5.94 -56.86
C SER A 501 6.82 4.42 -56.79
N ARG A 502 6.92 3.81 -55.62
CA ARG A 502 6.84 2.40 -55.38
C ARG A 502 6.43 2.06 -53.96
N GLU A 503 6.13 0.81 -53.71
CA GLU A 503 6.01 0.27 -52.34
C GLU A 503 7.39 0.06 -51.70
N ALA A 504 7.45 0.24 -50.38
CA ALA A 504 8.61 -0.09 -49.57
C ALA A 504 8.75 -1.63 -49.43
N ASP A 505 9.99 -2.10 -49.24
CA ASP A 505 10.19 -3.52 -48.99
C ASP A 505 9.48 -3.92 -47.66
N THR A 506 8.66 -4.97 -47.76
CA THR A 506 7.93 -5.51 -46.60
C THR A 506 8.83 -5.82 -45.38
N ARG A 507 10.09 -6.19 -45.62
CA ARG A 507 11.07 -6.45 -44.53
C ARG A 507 11.39 -5.18 -43.75
N VAL A 508 11.37 -4.02 -44.36
CA VAL A 508 11.54 -2.73 -43.66
C VAL A 508 10.38 -2.49 -42.70
N ILE A 509 9.18 -2.75 -43.14
CA ILE A 509 8.00 -2.62 -42.27
C ILE A 509 8.03 -3.68 -41.14
N LYS A 510 8.37 -4.93 -41.44
CA LYS A 510 8.61 -5.97 -40.43
C LYS A 510 9.64 -5.55 -39.38
N TYR A 511 10.72 -4.89 -39.83
CA TYR A 511 11.77 -4.38 -38.94
C TYR A 511 11.25 -3.30 -37.98
N ILE A 512 10.44 -2.38 -38.45
CA ILE A 512 9.77 -1.37 -37.59
C ILE A 512 8.99 -2.04 -36.45
N TYR A 513 8.13 -2.98 -36.78
CA TYR A 513 7.29 -3.69 -35.78
C TYR A 513 8.13 -4.58 -34.86
N LEU A 514 9.19 -5.23 -35.37
CA LEU A 514 10.11 -6.03 -34.56
C LEU A 514 10.81 -5.16 -33.50
N LYS A 515 11.27 -3.97 -33.87
CA LYS A 515 11.94 -3.06 -32.96
C LYS A 515 11.02 -2.63 -31.82
N TYR A 516 9.77 -2.31 -32.10
CA TYR A 516 8.80 -2.01 -31.05
C TYR A 516 8.38 -3.22 -30.21
N LEU A 517 8.37 -4.42 -30.80
CA LEU A 517 8.17 -5.67 -30.03
C LEU A 517 9.31 -5.94 -29.04
N GLU A 518 10.55 -5.56 -29.40
CA GLU A 518 11.72 -5.70 -28.52
C GLU A 518 11.71 -4.74 -27.32
N LEU A 519 11.03 -3.59 -27.41
CA LEU A 519 10.90 -2.62 -26.32
C LEU A 519 10.01 -3.13 -25.19
N LYS A 520 9.11 -4.08 -25.45
CA LYS A 520 8.09 -4.56 -24.50
C LYS A 520 7.24 -3.38 -23.97
N ARG A 521 7.32 -3.10 -22.65
CA ARG A 521 6.56 -2.01 -22.02
C ARG A 521 7.27 -0.67 -21.98
N ASP A 522 8.53 -0.59 -22.44
CA ASP A 522 9.29 0.67 -22.54
C ASP A 522 8.99 1.34 -23.89
N ILE A 523 7.84 2.01 -24.01
CA ILE A 523 7.38 2.63 -25.25
C ILE A 523 7.97 4.04 -25.39
N TYR A 524 8.66 4.31 -26.48
CA TYR A 524 9.16 5.65 -26.89
C TYR A 524 9.54 5.64 -28.37
N HIS A 525 9.69 6.82 -28.97
CA HIS A 525 10.17 6.99 -30.36
C HIS A 525 11.61 6.52 -30.49
N LEU A 526 11.89 5.68 -31.49
CA LEU A 526 13.24 5.20 -31.81
C LEU A 526 13.81 6.03 -32.97
N ILE A 527 14.96 6.70 -32.81
CA ILE A 527 15.54 7.57 -33.83
C ILE A 527 15.78 6.86 -35.16
N GLU A 528 16.23 5.59 -35.13
CA GLU A 528 16.39 4.75 -36.33
C GLU A 528 15.04 4.53 -37.04
N ILE A 529 14.00 4.23 -36.28
CA ILE A 529 12.66 3.95 -36.82
C ILE A 529 11.99 5.24 -37.33
N ASP A 530 12.12 6.34 -36.59
CA ASP A 530 11.62 7.65 -37.04
C ASP A 530 12.29 8.09 -38.35
N SER A 531 13.59 7.82 -38.51
CA SER A 531 14.31 8.08 -39.75
C SER A 531 13.81 7.26 -40.91
N ILE A 532 13.50 5.96 -40.70
CA ILE A 532 12.87 5.11 -41.71
C ILE A 532 11.48 5.63 -42.08
N ILE A 533 10.62 5.91 -41.07
CA ILE A 533 9.24 6.37 -41.31
C ILE A 533 9.20 7.71 -42.03
N ASN A 534 10.16 8.60 -41.79
CA ASN A 534 10.27 9.87 -42.51
C ASN A 534 10.60 9.72 -44.02
N LEU A 535 11.06 8.54 -44.43
CA LEU A 535 11.30 8.16 -45.82
C LEU A 535 10.13 7.41 -46.46
N LEU A 536 9.07 7.13 -45.69
CA LEU A 536 7.82 6.53 -46.18
C LEU A 536 6.75 7.61 -46.44
N ASP A 537 5.76 7.26 -47.27
CA ASP A 537 4.54 8.05 -47.39
C ASP A 537 3.70 7.94 -46.12
N ARG A 538 3.50 9.05 -45.45
CA ARG A 538 2.85 9.06 -44.12
C ARG A 538 1.43 8.52 -44.16
N GLU A 539 0.67 8.84 -45.17
CA GLU A 539 -0.74 8.45 -45.28
C GLU A 539 -0.89 6.94 -45.46
N SER A 540 -0.12 6.37 -46.38
CA SER A 540 -0.12 4.91 -46.62
C SER A 540 0.39 4.14 -45.40
N PHE A 541 1.43 4.65 -44.72
CA PHE A 541 1.96 4.05 -43.50
C PHE A 541 0.93 4.04 -42.36
N LEU A 542 0.25 5.17 -42.12
CA LEU A 542 -0.77 5.27 -41.06
C LEU A 542 -1.98 4.39 -41.36
N THR A 543 -2.42 4.34 -42.63
CA THR A 543 -3.52 3.45 -43.08
C THR A 543 -3.14 1.99 -42.82
N PHE A 544 -1.91 1.61 -43.17
CA PHE A 544 -1.39 0.26 -42.90
C PHE A 544 -1.32 -0.02 -41.39
N ALA A 545 -0.75 0.89 -40.61
CA ALA A 545 -0.65 0.72 -39.16
C ALA A 545 -2.01 0.55 -38.49
N LYS A 546 -3.02 1.32 -38.94
CA LYS A 546 -4.41 1.19 -38.49
C LYS A 546 -4.99 -0.17 -38.80
N ASN A 547 -4.83 -0.64 -40.05
CA ASN A 547 -5.34 -1.93 -40.48
C ASN A 547 -4.71 -3.07 -39.68
N ILE A 548 -3.40 -3.10 -39.55
CA ILE A 548 -2.69 -4.12 -38.73
C ILE A 548 -3.15 -4.08 -37.26
N TYR A 549 -3.38 -2.88 -36.68
CA TYR A 549 -3.96 -2.75 -35.35
C TYR A 549 -5.35 -3.39 -35.25
N ILE A 550 -6.22 -3.11 -36.21
CA ILE A 550 -7.61 -3.61 -36.21
C ILE A 550 -7.66 -5.13 -36.39
N GLU A 551 -6.87 -5.65 -37.33
CA GLU A 551 -6.88 -7.07 -37.73
C GLU A 551 -6.19 -7.98 -36.71
N THR A 552 -5.10 -7.54 -36.12
CA THR A 552 -4.25 -8.41 -35.30
C THR A 552 -4.31 -8.14 -33.80
N TYR A 553 -4.52 -6.88 -33.43
CA TYR A 553 -4.44 -6.38 -32.05
C TYR A 553 -3.16 -6.82 -31.29
N LYS A 554 -2.05 -7.03 -32.02
CA LYS A 554 -0.77 -7.38 -31.45
C LYS A 554 -0.14 -6.18 -30.76
N GLU A 555 0.64 -6.41 -29.66
CA GLU A 555 1.26 -5.36 -28.85
C GLU A 555 2.05 -4.35 -29.69
N ALA A 556 2.94 -4.83 -30.58
CA ALA A 556 3.70 -3.94 -31.46
C ALA A 556 2.79 -3.13 -32.42
N ALA A 557 1.66 -3.69 -32.85
CA ALA A 557 0.68 -2.97 -33.71
C ALA A 557 -0.01 -1.85 -32.94
N VAL A 558 -0.38 -2.10 -31.68
CA VAL A 558 -0.94 -1.08 -30.79
C VAL A 558 0.07 0.05 -30.59
N VAL A 559 1.33 -0.29 -30.30
CA VAL A 559 2.41 0.69 -30.05
C VAL A 559 2.67 1.56 -31.29
N VAL A 560 2.91 0.94 -32.46
CA VAL A 560 3.17 1.67 -33.70
C VAL A 560 2.00 2.59 -34.05
N TYR A 561 0.76 2.09 -33.98
CA TYR A 561 -0.40 2.92 -34.29
C TYR A 561 -0.58 4.08 -33.28
N SER A 562 -0.32 3.84 -31.99
CA SER A 562 -0.41 4.91 -30.96
C SER A 562 0.64 6.00 -31.11
N LEU A 563 1.89 5.64 -31.41
CA LEU A 563 3.00 6.61 -31.51
C LEU A 563 2.85 7.51 -32.74
N TYR A 564 2.36 6.99 -33.86
CA TYR A 564 2.36 7.71 -35.14
C TYR A 564 0.98 8.19 -35.58
N GLY A 565 -0.11 7.59 -35.08
CA GLY A 565 -1.50 7.89 -35.50
C GLY A 565 -2.17 9.04 -34.74
N GLY A 566 -1.49 9.65 -33.76
CA GLY A 566 -1.98 10.80 -33.02
C GLY A 566 -3.29 10.57 -32.26
N ASP A 567 -4.09 11.64 -32.10
CA ASP A 567 -5.32 11.60 -31.29
C ASP A 567 -6.38 10.64 -31.82
N GLU A 568 -6.41 10.36 -33.14
CA GLU A 568 -7.31 9.36 -33.73
C GLU A 568 -6.98 7.96 -33.21
N ALA A 569 -5.70 7.59 -33.24
CA ALA A 569 -5.25 6.30 -32.71
C ALA A 569 -5.55 6.17 -31.24
N LEU A 570 -5.26 7.20 -30.44
CA LEU A 570 -5.55 7.20 -29.01
C LEU A 570 -7.05 7.02 -28.72
N ARG A 571 -7.93 7.62 -29.52
CA ARG A 571 -9.38 7.47 -29.41
C ARG A 571 -9.85 6.05 -29.65
N GLU A 572 -9.30 5.38 -30.65
CA GLU A 572 -9.66 4.01 -30.99
C GLU A 572 -9.12 3.01 -29.96
N ILE A 573 -7.88 3.19 -29.53
CA ILE A 573 -7.26 2.32 -28.54
C ILE A 573 -7.94 2.48 -27.18
N TYR A 574 -8.29 3.70 -26.75
CA TYR A 574 -8.99 3.96 -25.50
C TYR A 574 -10.30 3.19 -25.37
N LYS A 575 -11.05 3.02 -26.43
CA LYS A 575 -12.33 2.25 -26.41
C LYS A 575 -12.14 0.81 -25.92
N LYS A 576 -10.95 0.22 -26.14
CA LYS A 576 -10.61 -1.16 -25.76
C LYS A 576 -9.77 -1.25 -24.49
N GLU A 577 -8.87 -0.30 -24.27
CA GLU A 577 -7.78 -0.36 -23.27
C GLU A 577 -7.95 0.60 -22.08
N LYS A 578 -9.09 1.28 -21.93
CA LYS A 578 -9.31 2.34 -20.93
C LYS A 578 -9.01 1.95 -19.47
N ASP A 579 -9.09 0.65 -19.15
CA ASP A 579 -8.85 0.11 -17.80
C ASP A 579 -7.54 -0.71 -17.72
N SER A 580 -6.56 -0.40 -18.59
CA SER A 580 -5.29 -1.10 -18.74
C SER A 580 -4.11 -0.21 -18.38
N ASN A 581 -3.17 -0.72 -17.56
CA ASN A 581 -1.89 -0.05 -17.29
C ASN A 581 -1.06 0.15 -18.59
N PHE A 582 -1.21 -0.75 -19.55
CA PHE A 582 -0.55 -0.62 -20.84
C PHE A 582 -0.96 0.66 -21.57
N PHE A 583 -2.24 1.06 -21.47
CA PHE A 583 -2.70 2.32 -22.07
C PHE A 583 -2.11 3.55 -21.39
N LEU A 584 -1.90 3.52 -20.08
CA LEU A 584 -1.18 4.60 -19.37
C LEU A 584 0.29 4.72 -19.83
N ILE A 585 0.95 3.59 -20.06
CA ILE A 585 2.31 3.59 -20.63
C ILE A 585 2.30 4.22 -22.02
N ILE A 586 1.31 3.91 -22.85
CA ILE A 586 1.13 4.57 -24.16
C ILE A 586 0.94 6.10 -23.98
N LEU A 587 0.05 6.52 -23.11
CA LEU A 587 -0.22 7.94 -22.86
C LEU A 587 1.01 8.71 -22.34
N SER A 588 1.89 8.04 -21.58
CA SER A 588 3.15 8.62 -21.11
C SER A 588 4.21 8.77 -22.22
N SER A 589 4.04 8.05 -23.32
CA SER A 589 5.05 7.89 -24.39
C SER A 589 4.74 8.68 -25.66
N VAL A 590 3.48 9.05 -25.84
CA VAL A 590 3.04 9.86 -26.97
C VAL A 590 3.21 11.36 -26.66
N LYS A 591 3.29 12.18 -27.71
CA LYS A 591 3.31 13.64 -27.53
C LYS A 591 2.08 14.07 -26.75
N THR A 592 2.30 14.86 -25.69
CA THR A 592 1.22 15.43 -24.88
C THR A 592 0.34 16.35 -25.73
N THR A 593 -0.92 15.99 -25.87
CA THR A 593 -1.96 16.75 -26.57
C THR A 593 -3.11 17.06 -25.60
N GLU A 594 -3.96 18.00 -25.95
CA GLU A 594 -5.20 18.27 -25.21
C GLU A 594 -6.03 16.98 -25.06
N TYR A 595 -6.09 16.17 -26.10
CA TYR A 595 -6.85 14.93 -26.08
C TYR A 595 -6.23 13.86 -25.17
N SER A 596 -4.90 13.70 -25.15
CA SER A 596 -4.21 12.76 -24.27
C SER A 596 -4.41 13.13 -22.79
N ILE A 597 -4.37 14.41 -22.44
CA ILE A 597 -4.66 14.92 -21.09
C ILE A 597 -6.10 14.60 -20.71
N LYS A 598 -7.05 14.82 -21.61
CA LYS A 598 -8.46 14.47 -21.39
C LYS A 598 -8.66 12.99 -21.09
N LEU A 599 -7.98 12.12 -21.81
CA LEU A 599 -8.04 10.66 -21.56
C LEU A 599 -7.46 10.31 -20.16
N LEU A 600 -6.37 10.95 -19.75
CA LEU A 600 -5.82 10.76 -18.40
C LEU A 600 -6.81 11.18 -17.31
N TYR A 601 -7.50 12.32 -17.48
CA TYR A 601 -8.55 12.75 -16.55
C TYR A 601 -9.74 11.78 -16.53
N ASP A 602 -10.13 11.24 -17.70
CA ASP A 602 -11.18 10.23 -17.79
C ASP A 602 -10.82 8.96 -17.02
N ILE A 603 -9.59 8.47 -17.15
CA ILE A 603 -9.09 7.32 -16.40
C ILE A 603 -9.08 7.66 -14.90
N TYR A 604 -8.44 8.76 -14.50
CA TYR A 604 -8.37 9.20 -13.10
C TYR A 604 -9.73 9.28 -12.42
N SER A 605 -10.74 9.85 -13.11
CA SER A 605 -12.05 10.13 -12.54
C SER A 605 -13.03 8.96 -12.58
N LYS A 606 -12.89 8.03 -13.52
CA LYS A 606 -13.88 6.97 -13.80
C LYS A 606 -13.44 5.57 -13.42
N THR A 607 -12.12 5.30 -13.31
CA THR A 607 -11.67 3.95 -12.98
C THR A 607 -11.96 3.57 -11.52
N LYS A 608 -12.33 2.31 -11.33
CA LYS A 608 -12.52 1.72 -10.00
C LYS A 608 -11.25 1.10 -9.43
N LYS A 609 -10.20 0.92 -10.25
CA LYS A 609 -8.91 0.35 -9.86
C LYS A 609 -8.06 1.44 -9.21
N SER A 610 -7.70 1.27 -7.93
CA SER A 610 -6.92 2.24 -7.14
C SER A 610 -5.55 2.53 -7.75
N GLU A 611 -4.81 1.49 -8.13
CA GLU A 611 -3.49 1.59 -8.75
C GLU A 611 -3.52 2.40 -10.06
N LEU A 612 -4.45 2.08 -10.95
CA LEU A 612 -4.60 2.78 -12.23
C LEU A 612 -4.98 4.26 -12.04
N ARG A 613 -5.76 4.56 -11.00
CA ARG A 613 -6.12 5.94 -10.64
C ARG A 613 -4.91 6.72 -10.16
N GLU A 614 -4.10 6.11 -9.32
CA GLU A 614 -2.88 6.71 -8.78
C GLU A 614 -1.84 6.97 -9.88
N GLU A 615 -1.61 6.01 -10.77
CA GLU A 615 -0.71 6.20 -11.91
C GLU A 615 -1.19 7.32 -12.85
N ALA A 616 -2.49 7.37 -13.16
CA ALA A 616 -3.05 8.45 -13.98
C ALA A 616 -2.91 9.81 -13.30
N PHE A 617 -3.07 9.90 -11.98
CA PHE A 617 -2.85 11.11 -11.20
C PHE A 617 -1.37 11.53 -11.23
N ASN A 618 -0.45 10.60 -11.10
CA ASN A 618 0.99 10.86 -11.17
C ASN A 618 1.40 11.42 -12.54
N LEU A 619 0.87 10.86 -13.63
CA LEU A 619 1.09 11.38 -14.99
C LEU A 619 0.51 12.79 -15.16
N LEU A 620 -0.69 13.06 -14.65
CA LEU A 620 -1.28 14.39 -14.67
C LEU A 620 -0.44 15.41 -13.88
N ASN A 621 0.06 15.04 -12.70
CA ASN A 621 0.96 15.86 -11.91
C ASN A 621 2.28 16.15 -12.64
N LYS A 622 2.84 15.17 -13.33
CA LYS A 622 4.02 15.33 -14.16
C LYS A 622 3.78 16.36 -15.26
N ILE A 623 2.72 16.19 -16.05
CA ILE A 623 2.35 17.12 -17.14
C ILE A 623 2.10 18.52 -16.57
N SER A 624 1.45 18.65 -15.41
CA SER A 624 1.17 19.94 -14.78
C SER A 624 2.46 20.69 -14.43
N LYS A 625 3.46 19.99 -13.90
CA LYS A 625 4.79 20.55 -13.60
C LYS A 625 5.54 20.98 -14.87
N GLU A 626 5.51 20.17 -15.94
CA GLU A 626 6.13 20.47 -17.23
C GLU A 626 5.54 21.72 -17.88
N ILE A 627 4.23 21.94 -17.75
CA ILE A 627 3.51 23.08 -18.31
C ILE A 627 3.53 24.29 -17.37
N GLY A 628 3.96 24.12 -16.10
CA GLY A 628 4.02 25.19 -15.10
C GLY A 628 2.65 25.61 -14.57
N LEU A 629 1.69 24.68 -14.52
CA LEU A 629 0.32 24.90 -14.01
C LEU A 629 0.04 24.01 -12.81
N ASP A 630 -0.86 24.44 -11.91
CA ASP A 630 -1.44 23.53 -10.91
C ASP A 630 -2.30 22.45 -11.60
N ILE A 631 -2.35 21.26 -11.02
CA ILE A 631 -3.11 20.14 -11.60
C ILE A 631 -4.61 20.48 -11.78
N ASN A 632 -5.18 21.29 -10.88
CA ASN A 632 -6.56 21.75 -10.99
C ASN A 632 -6.75 22.77 -12.12
N ASP A 633 -5.73 23.57 -12.40
CA ASP A 633 -5.73 24.54 -13.49
C ASP A 633 -5.45 23.86 -14.85
N LEU A 634 -4.68 22.77 -14.85
CA LEU A 634 -4.46 21.93 -16.02
C LEU A 634 -5.79 21.42 -16.59
N GLU A 635 -6.68 20.91 -15.74
CA GLU A 635 -8.02 20.46 -16.15
C GLU A 635 -8.83 21.61 -16.78
N LEU A 636 -8.74 22.82 -16.23
CA LEU A 636 -9.46 23.99 -16.74
C LEU A 636 -8.89 24.48 -18.08
N LYS A 637 -7.56 24.52 -18.21
CA LYS A 637 -6.88 24.96 -19.46
C LYS A 637 -7.21 24.09 -20.65
N PHE A 638 -7.36 22.78 -20.44
CA PHE A 638 -7.66 21.80 -21.50
C PHE A 638 -9.12 21.37 -21.54
N THR A 639 -10.00 22.06 -20.81
CA THR A 639 -11.43 21.94 -21.03
C THR A 639 -11.74 22.61 -22.39
N SER A 640 -12.12 21.81 -23.36
CA SER A 640 -12.39 22.25 -24.73
C SER A 640 -13.42 23.39 -24.76
N ASN A 641 -13.13 24.44 -25.49
CA ASN A 641 -14.15 25.44 -25.88
C ASN A 641 -15.11 24.88 -26.95
N PHE A 642 -15.02 23.55 -27.23
CA PHE A 642 -15.78 22.85 -28.26
C PHE A 642 -15.66 23.46 -29.66
N GLY A 643 -14.65 24.31 -29.89
CA GLY A 643 -14.44 25.02 -31.16
C GLY A 643 -15.34 26.22 -31.35
N PHE A 644 -15.98 26.72 -30.28
CA PHE A 644 -16.68 28.02 -30.32
C PHE A 644 -15.68 29.18 -30.28
N ASP A 645 -16.00 30.23 -31.02
CA ASP A 645 -15.28 31.49 -30.99
C ASP A 645 -15.70 32.37 -29.78
N THR A 646 -15.12 33.57 -29.69
CA THR A 646 -15.41 34.55 -28.63
C THR A 646 -16.84 35.10 -28.65
N LYS A 647 -17.59 34.86 -29.72
CA LYS A 647 -19.02 35.22 -29.88
C LYS A 647 -19.95 34.05 -29.55
N GLY A 648 -19.38 32.88 -29.19
CA GLY A 648 -20.16 31.68 -28.96
C GLY A 648 -20.64 31.01 -30.25
N GLU A 649 -19.94 31.19 -31.37
CA GLU A 649 -20.27 30.60 -32.66
C GLU A 649 -19.23 29.56 -33.06
N LYS A 650 -19.67 28.44 -33.64
CA LYS A 650 -18.83 27.41 -34.27
C LYS A 650 -19.34 27.10 -35.65
N ILE A 651 -18.55 27.33 -36.68
CA ILE A 651 -18.88 26.97 -38.05
C ILE A 651 -18.74 25.46 -38.22
N ILE A 652 -19.77 24.80 -38.72
CA ILE A 652 -19.78 23.39 -39.05
C ILE A 652 -19.40 23.17 -40.52
N ASN A 653 -20.02 23.96 -41.42
CA ASN A 653 -19.73 24.02 -42.85
C ASN A 653 -20.28 25.33 -43.41
N ASP A 654 -20.21 25.52 -44.74
CA ASP A 654 -20.70 26.73 -45.43
C ASP A 654 -22.19 27.02 -45.18
N ASP A 655 -22.99 26.04 -44.84
CA ASP A 655 -24.42 26.17 -44.69
C ASP A 655 -24.90 26.24 -43.21
N TYR A 656 -24.06 25.79 -42.27
CA TYR A 656 -24.50 25.64 -40.87
C TYR A 656 -23.44 26.08 -39.86
N LYS A 657 -23.90 26.69 -38.78
CA LYS A 657 -23.09 26.97 -37.57
C LYS A 657 -23.82 26.58 -36.31
N LEU A 658 -23.07 26.32 -35.23
CA LEU A 658 -23.61 26.18 -33.88
C LEU A 658 -23.55 27.55 -33.20
N ILE A 659 -24.56 27.84 -32.37
CA ILE A 659 -24.62 29.04 -31.52
C ILE A 659 -24.83 28.57 -30.08
N LEU A 660 -23.91 28.96 -29.20
CA LEU A 660 -24.00 28.78 -27.76
C LEU A 660 -24.78 29.93 -27.15
N ASN A 661 -25.96 29.64 -26.60
CA ASN A 661 -26.84 30.64 -25.98
C ASN A 661 -26.41 31.01 -24.55
N SER A 662 -26.95 32.11 -24.03
CA SER A 662 -26.67 32.58 -22.64
C SER A 662 -27.15 31.59 -21.55
N ASP A 663 -28.08 30.72 -21.86
CA ASP A 663 -28.54 29.61 -20.99
C ASP A 663 -27.72 28.32 -21.16
N TYR A 664 -26.61 28.42 -21.92
CA TYR A 664 -25.69 27.32 -22.25
C TYR A 664 -26.31 26.21 -23.13
N SER A 665 -27.44 26.45 -23.71
CA SER A 665 -27.99 25.57 -24.75
C SER A 665 -27.28 25.82 -26.08
N VAL A 666 -27.19 24.78 -26.92
CA VAL A 666 -26.55 24.86 -28.23
C VAL A 666 -27.59 24.70 -29.32
N ASN A 667 -27.72 25.73 -30.16
CA ASN A 667 -28.58 25.73 -31.33
C ASN A 667 -27.78 25.48 -32.59
N VAL A 668 -28.43 24.80 -33.56
CA VAL A 668 -27.94 24.72 -34.95
C VAL A 668 -28.57 25.85 -35.75
N PHE A 669 -27.75 26.67 -36.40
CA PHE A 669 -28.17 27.81 -37.18
C PHE A 669 -27.92 27.56 -38.66
N ASP A 670 -28.94 27.68 -39.47
CA ASP A 670 -28.88 27.61 -40.93
C ASP A 670 -28.49 28.99 -41.50
N ILE A 671 -27.28 29.09 -42.02
CA ILE A 671 -26.67 30.35 -42.49
C ILE A 671 -27.43 30.86 -43.73
N LYS A 672 -27.76 29.98 -44.67
CA LYS A 672 -28.45 30.34 -45.93
C LYS A 672 -29.84 30.90 -45.69
N ASN A 673 -30.59 30.27 -44.81
CA ASN A 673 -31.99 30.59 -44.51
C ASN A 673 -32.16 31.53 -43.32
N ASN A 674 -31.05 31.96 -42.70
CA ASN A 674 -30.99 32.85 -41.53
C ASN A 674 -31.93 32.47 -40.41
N LYS A 675 -31.94 31.18 -39.98
CA LYS A 675 -32.87 30.65 -38.96
C LYS A 675 -32.25 29.57 -38.09
N VAL A 676 -32.74 29.47 -36.84
CA VAL A 676 -32.45 28.37 -35.94
C VAL A 676 -33.21 27.13 -36.32
N LEU A 677 -32.53 26.00 -36.40
CA LEU A 677 -33.17 24.70 -36.69
C LEU A 677 -33.71 24.06 -35.39
N LYS A 678 -34.95 23.62 -35.38
CA LYS A 678 -35.59 22.92 -34.27
C LYS A 678 -35.03 21.52 -34.01
N ALA A 679 -34.39 20.93 -35.01
CA ALA A 679 -33.76 19.61 -34.95
C ALA A 679 -32.52 19.56 -35.83
N VAL A 680 -31.62 18.63 -35.57
CA VAL A 680 -30.47 18.32 -36.42
C VAL A 680 -30.93 17.83 -37.75
N SER A 681 -30.50 18.45 -38.85
CA SER A 681 -30.92 18.10 -40.22
C SER A 681 -30.62 16.62 -40.54
N LYS A 682 -31.56 15.96 -41.22
CA LYS A 682 -31.33 14.60 -41.74
C LYS A 682 -30.19 14.56 -42.80
N ASN A 683 -29.89 15.68 -43.41
CA ASN A 683 -28.88 15.84 -44.46
C ASN A 683 -27.43 15.98 -43.92
N PHE A 684 -27.23 16.06 -42.61
CA PHE A 684 -25.86 16.00 -42.05
C PHE A 684 -25.31 14.60 -42.18
N ASP A 685 -24.01 14.47 -42.44
CA ASP A 685 -23.33 13.20 -42.30
C ASP A 685 -23.36 12.71 -40.85
N ASP A 686 -23.11 11.43 -40.64
CA ASP A 686 -23.26 10.85 -39.31
C ASP A 686 -22.18 11.35 -38.34
N ASN A 687 -20.99 11.74 -38.82
CA ASN A 687 -19.93 12.30 -38.00
C ASN A 687 -20.34 13.67 -37.46
N ILE A 688 -20.93 14.52 -38.30
CA ILE A 688 -21.45 15.85 -37.89
C ILE A 688 -22.61 15.69 -36.89
N LYS A 689 -23.50 14.74 -37.10
CA LYS A 689 -24.58 14.44 -36.15
C LYS A 689 -24.05 13.99 -34.79
N GLU A 690 -23.04 13.11 -34.75
CA GLU A 690 -22.38 12.68 -33.52
C GLU A 690 -21.65 13.81 -32.83
N GLU A 691 -20.97 14.67 -33.56
CA GLU A 691 -20.28 15.83 -33.00
C GLU A 691 -21.27 16.82 -32.35
N ILE A 692 -22.36 17.16 -33.03
CA ILE A 692 -23.41 18.05 -32.50
C ILE A 692 -24.02 17.44 -31.24
N LYS A 693 -24.31 16.16 -31.25
CA LYS A 693 -24.87 15.41 -30.13
C LYS A 693 -23.89 15.41 -28.95
N TYR A 694 -22.60 15.21 -29.22
CA TYR A 694 -21.54 15.25 -28.21
C TYR A 694 -21.46 16.63 -27.56
N ILE A 695 -21.38 17.70 -28.35
CA ILE A 695 -21.30 19.08 -27.88
C ILE A 695 -22.51 19.44 -26.99
N LYS A 696 -23.73 19.11 -27.46
CA LYS A 696 -24.98 19.36 -26.70
C LYS A 696 -25.03 18.63 -25.37
N ASN A 697 -24.45 17.44 -25.27
CA ASN A 697 -24.45 16.66 -24.05
C ASN A 697 -23.35 17.04 -23.06
N GLU A 698 -22.20 17.52 -23.54
CA GLU A 698 -21.02 17.80 -22.70
C GLU A 698 -20.98 19.23 -22.17
N ILE A 699 -21.44 20.23 -22.92
CA ILE A 699 -21.43 21.64 -22.44
C ILE A 699 -22.13 21.81 -21.08
N PRO A 700 -23.34 21.30 -20.83
CA PRO A 700 -23.99 21.44 -19.54
C PRO A 700 -23.21 20.77 -18.38
N LYS A 701 -22.52 19.68 -18.68
CA LYS A 701 -21.70 18.97 -17.66
C LYS A 701 -20.46 19.77 -17.31
N VAL A 702 -19.79 20.36 -18.30
CA VAL A 702 -18.61 21.22 -18.11
C VAL A 702 -18.99 22.44 -17.30
N ILE A 703 -20.08 23.10 -17.63
CA ILE A 703 -20.55 24.30 -16.91
C ILE A 703 -20.95 23.99 -15.47
N LYS A 704 -21.65 22.88 -15.24
CA LYS A 704 -21.97 22.44 -13.87
C LYS A 704 -20.70 22.18 -13.04
N LYS A 705 -19.67 21.60 -13.66
CA LYS A 705 -18.38 21.31 -13.02
C LYS A 705 -17.63 22.60 -12.69
N LEU A 706 -17.60 23.57 -13.62
CA LEU A 706 -17.01 24.89 -13.44
C LEU A 706 -17.73 25.68 -12.33
N SER A 707 -19.08 25.66 -12.29
CA SER A 707 -19.86 26.35 -11.25
C SER A 707 -19.59 25.79 -9.85
N ILE A 708 -19.45 24.49 -9.69
CA ILE A 708 -19.10 23.85 -8.41
C ILE A 708 -17.68 24.22 -7.95
N LYS A 709 -16.70 24.24 -8.85
CA LYS A 709 -15.33 24.69 -8.54
C LYS A 709 -15.28 26.15 -8.13
N LEU A 710 -15.97 27.01 -8.85
CA LEU A 710 -16.09 28.44 -8.54
C LEU A 710 -16.72 28.70 -7.17
N THR A 711 -17.77 27.95 -6.80
CA THR A 711 -18.40 28.05 -5.49
C THR A 711 -17.46 27.62 -4.36
N LYS A 712 -16.63 26.58 -4.59
CA LYS A 712 -15.62 26.14 -3.61
C LYS A 712 -14.47 27.14 -3.46
N SER A 713 -13.99 27.74 -4.55
CA SER A 713 -12.94 28.76 -4.53
C SER A 713 -13.41 30.06 -3.83
N LEU A 714 -14.65 30.49 -4.05
CA LEU A 714 -15.27 31.63 -3.40
C LEU A 714 -15.47 31.47 -1.89
N MET A 715 -15.56 30.22 -1.38
CA MET A 715 -15.61 29.96 0.06
C MET A 715 -14.25 30.11 0.76
N TYR A 716 -13.15 30.04 0.04
CA TYR A 716 -11.79 30.11 0.62
C TYR A 716 -11.13 31.51 0.56
N GLU A 717 -11.54 32.42 -0.38
CA GLU A 717 -10.91 33.75 -0.52
C GLU A 717 -11.95 34.85 -0.81
N LYS A 718 -12.24 35.67 0.19
CA LYS A 718 -13.34 36.65 0.15
C LYS A 718 -13.11 37.93 -0.69
N ASN A 719 -11.94 38.28 -1.25
CA ASN A 719 -11.72 39.66 -1.73
C ASN A 719 -10.96 39.92 -3.04
N ILE A 720 -10.47 38.95 -3.80
CA ILE A 720 -9.65 39.24 -5.01
C ILE A 720 -10.23 38.68 -6.34
N ILE A 721 -11.26 37.86 -6.30
CA ILE A 721 -11.64 36.97 -7.40
C ILE A 721 -12.69 37.55 -8.37
N MET A 722 -13.47 38.55 -8.00
CA MET A 722 -14.55 39.07 -8.88
C MET A 722 -14.08 39.71 -10.19
N LEU A 723 -12.86 40.24 -10.24
CA LEU A 723 -12.32 40.88 -11.45
C LEU A 723 -11.60 39.89 -12.38
N SER A 724 -10.97 38.89 -11.85
CA SER A 724 -10.33 37.79 -12.62
C SER A 724 -11.37 36.81 -13.21
N LEU A 725 -12.46 36.56 -12.53
CA LEU A 725 -13.56 35.69 -12.96
C LEU A 725 -14.31 36.20 -14.19
N ARG A 726 -14.55 37.50 -14.29
CA ARG A 726 -15.09 38.10 -15.53
C ARG A 726 -14.13 38.01 -16.73
N ARG A 727 -12.83 38.08 -16.51
CA ARG A 727 -11.81 37.87 -17.56
C ARG A 727 -11.68 36.39 -17.93
N TYR A 728 -11.74 35.46 -16.98
CA TYR A 728 -11.64 34.02 -17.25
C TYR A 728 -12.87 33.47 -17.98
N LEU A 729 -14.08 33.87 -17.58
CA LEU A 729 -15.31 33.48 -18.29
C LEU A 729 -15.40 34.09 -19.72
N LEU A 730 -14.84 35.27 -19.97
CA LEU A 730 -14.76 35.89 -21.28
C LEU A 730 -13.65 35.30 -22.18
N ILE A 731 -12.67 34.56 -21.61
CA ILE A 731 -11.59 33.88 -22.36
C ILE A 731 -12.00 32.41 -22.67
N ILE A 732 -12.90 31.82 -21.89
CA ILE A 732 -13.40 30.48 -22.11
C ILE A 732 -14.70 30.47 -22.92
N LEU A 733 -15.45 31.54 -22.92
CA LEU A 733 -16.59 31.83 -23.80
C LEU A 733 -16.16 32.74 -24.92
#